data_9e32d2284afd9b03874d6242a6e0003d
#
_entry.id   9e32d2284afd9b03874d6242a6e0003d
#
_cell.length_a   1.000
_cell.length_b   1.000
_cell.length_c   1.000
_cell.angle_alpha   90.00
_cell.angle_beta   90.00
_cell.angle_gamma   90.00
#
_symmetry.space_group_name_H-M   'P 1'
#
loop_
_entity.id
_entity.type
_entity.pdbx_description
1 polymer ?
#
loop_
_entity_poly.entity_id
_entity_poly.type
_entity_poly.pdbx_seq_one_letter_code
_entity_poly.pdbx_strand_id
1 'polypeptide(L)'
;MSMSTKVVDEAFRGVGDKSGLEVWCIVNLHLVPIPKSSHGKFFSGNTYIILNTVVLKNGLHHHDLHYWMEKDAKEVACTMASDKAIELDAALGSRAVQYREVQGSETDKFLSYFKPCIIPIDGHFSSHLQAMGGQPYQITLFSCKGDHFVHVREVPFSRSTLNHNNVFVLDTNSKIFLFSGCNSSTQERARALEVVQYIKENQHGGRCEVATIDDGKLVGDSDAGEFWNLFGGYAPISRDPPSTTQAEANNISSRKLFWINKGKLFPVETPSLDKAILSSDNCYMLDCGAEIFVWMGKTTLISERKTNVSAIEDYMHSQGRTTSTHTTFLTEGSEIAKFKSYFNGWPQNLSPNLYVQGRGKVAAIFKHQDYDIKELPEDKTELLIDCNGTLKVWLVDSGSGLLLSTIEQNKLYSGDCYIVQYSYRGSKRDHHLFYAWFGKRSILEDRKDAVSIMTSMVDSVKGYPVMAQVFEGREPDLFFTVFKSLIIFKGGMGTAYKKSMSHKRVKDEDCKKDKAALFRVQGSGNHTVQAIQVDSVSTSLNSSQCYILQDGDLFFTWTGNLSSRSDHDLLDMMLDWLSPLKQSISIREGSESDHFWNILGGKSEYPREKHNRGCTEGPHLFTCVFKEGSYKGKEIFNFTQDDLTTEDALILDCGNEVYVWVGLHANITSNEQAFDLGKKFLEADILLEGRSMNTATYVITEGNEPSFFTCFFSWDTAKAYVCICMETRLRGNWHF
;
A
#
# COMPACT_ATOMS: atom_id res chain seq x y z
N MET A 1 0.77 -29.70 37.41
CA MET A 1 2.10 -29.72 36.78
C MET A 1 2.40 -28.30 36.32
N SER A 2 3.36 -27.64 36.96
CA SER A 2 3.80 -26.27 36.67
C SER A 2 4.43 -26.26 35.27
N MET A 3 3.79 -25.61 34.31
CA MET A 3 4.45 -25.29 33.05
C MET A 3 5.61 -24.34 33.37
N SER A 4 6.84 -24.80 33.14
CA SER A 4 8.05 -23.98 33.13
C SER A 4 7.83 -22.87 32.15
N THR A 5 7.54 -21.68 32.64
CA THR A 5 7.64 -20.42 31.87
C THR A 5 9.11 -20.28 31.48
N LYS A 6 9.47 -20.71 30.27
CA LYS A 6 10.75 -20.33 29.67
C LYS A 6 10.80 -18.80 29.65
N VAL A 7 11.75 -18.27 30.38
CA VAL A 7 11.96 -16.84 30.52
C VAL A 7 12.27 -16.29 29.13
N VAL A 8 11.35 -15.51 28.56
CA VAL A 8 11.60 -14.69 27.38
C VAL A 8 12.73 -13.75 27.75
N ASP A 9 13.66 -13.51 26.82
CA ASP A 9 14.79 -12.59 27.06
C ASP A 9 14.24 -11.23 27.57
N GLU A 10 14.85 -10.72 28.63
CA GLU A 10 14.39 -9.49 29.26
C GLU A 10 14.39 -8.30 28.31
N ALA A 11 15.28 -8.32 27.31
CA ALA A 11 15.35 -7.32 26.24
C ALA A 11 14.08 -7.24 25.37
N PHE A 12 13.22 -8.25 25.40
CA PHE A 12 11.97 -8.31 24.64
C PHE A 12 10.73 -7.93 25.45
N ARG A 13 10.88 -7.47 26.67
CA ARG A 13 9.74 -7.10 27.53
C ARG A 13 9.11 -5.79 27.05
N GLY A 14 7.81 -5.82 26.67
CA GLY A 14 7.07 -4.64 26.17
C GLY A 14 7.44 -4.19 24.77
N VAL A 15 8.10 -5.04 24.01
CA VAL A 15 8.49 -4.82 22.61
C VAL A 15 7.28 -5.04 21.70
N GLY A 16 7.15 -4.22 20.66
CA GLY A 16 6.08 -4.33 19.68
C GLY A 16 4.71 -3.75 20.07
N ASP A 17 4.62 -3.07 21.21
CA ASP A 17 3.37 -2.44 21.69
C ASP A 17 3.06 -1.13 20.95
N LYS A 18 4.05 -0.51 20.32
CA LYS A 18 3.93 0.80 19.63
C LYS A 18 4.50 0.71 18.23
N SER A 19 3.92 1.50 17.31
CA SER A 19 4.50 1.64 15.97
C SER A 19 5.90 2.19 16.03
N GLY A 20 6.81 1.59 15.24
CA GLY A 20 8.19 2.03 15.12
C GLY A 20 9.16 0.90 14.88
N LEU A 21 10.43 1.29 14.70
CA LEU A 21 11.55 0.40 14.47
C LEU A 21 12.33 0.22 15.77
N GLU A 22 12.56 -1.03 16.16
CA GLU A 22 13.36 -1.45 17.30
C GLU A 22 14.50 -2.33 16.80
N VAL A 23 15.73 -2.09 17.28
CA VAL A 23 16.96 -2.74 16.79
C VAL A 23 17.81 -3.23 17.96
N TRP A 24 18.28 -4.46 17.88
CA TRP A 24 19.21 -5.07 18.84
C TRP A 24 20.43 -5.63 18.11
N CYS A 25 21.59 -5.48 18.72
CA CYS A 25 22.81 -6.15 18.32
C CYS A 25 23.07 -7.35 19.23
N ILE A 26 23.48 -8.47 18.69
CA ILE A 26 23.92 -9.64 19.45
C ILE A 26 25.42 -9.49 19.75
N VAL A 27 25.76 -9.28 21.03
CA VAL A 27 27.12 -9.13 21.52
C VAL A 27 27.38 -10.16 22.61
N ASN A 28 28.36 -11.01 22.43
CA ASN A 28 28.72 -12.07 23.40
C ASN A 28 27.50 -12.90 23.84
N LEU A 29 26.64 -13.28 22.90
CA LEU A 29 25.42 -14.05 23.12
C LEU A 29 24.30 -13.30 23.89
N HIS A 30 24.41 -12.01 24.05
CA HIS A 30 23.39 -11.16 24.69
C HIS A 30 22.82 -10.14 23.71
N LEU A 31 21.55 -9.83 23.87
CA LEU A 31 20.88 -8.77 23.11
C LEU A 31 21.17 -7.41 23.73
N VAL A 32 21.72 -6.51 22.93
CA VAL A 32 21.99 -5.12 23.31
C VAL A 32 21.10 -4.21 22.48
N PRO A 33 20.17 -3.44 23.06
CA PRO A 33 19.33 -2.53 22.31
C PRO A 33 20.18 -1.39 21.70
N ILE A 34 19.91 -1.07 20.44
CA ILE A 34 20.59 0.00 19.71
C ILE A 34 19.76 1.27 19.76
N PRO A 35 20.31 2.41 20.18
CA PRO A 35 19.59 3.66 20.22
C PRO A 35 19.23 4.14 18.81
N LYS A 36 18.08 4.83 18.67
CA LYS A 36 17.58 5.30 17.37
C LYS A 36 18.58 6.11 16.55
N SER A 37 19.47 6.87 17.19
CA SER A 37 20.53 7.64 16.53
C SER A 37 21.60 6.77 15.86
N SER A 38 21.63 5.48 16.16
CA SER A 38 22.56 4.49 15.60
C SER A 38 21.87 3.46 14.72
N HIS A 39 20.56 3.60 14.44
CA HIS A 39 19.86 2.74 13.48
C HIS A 39 20.48 2.93 12.09
N GLY A 40 20.64 1.82 11.35
CA GLY A 40 21.31 1.82 10.05
C GLY A 40 22.83 1.64 10.10
N LYS A 41 23.45 1.73 11.29
CA LYS A 41 24.89 1.46 11.48
C LYS A 41 25.08 -0.01 11.86
N PHE A 42 25.43 -0.82 10.88
CA PHE A 42 25.67 -2.25 11.04
C PHE A 42 27.17 -2.56 10.99
N PHE A 43 27.66 -3.34 11.95
CA PHE A 43 29.05 -3.81 11.98
C PHE A 43 29.12 -5.23 11.44
N SER A 44 30.02 -5.48 10.51
CA SER A 44 30.15 -6.77 9.83
C SER A 44 30.43 -7.95 10.79
N GLY A 45 31.17 -7.73 11.87
CA GLY A 45 31.41 -8.75 12.88
C GLY A 45 30.25 -9.06 13.84
N ASN A 46 29.05 -8.50 13.62
CA ASN A 46 27.91 -8.67 14.51
C ASN A 46 26.64 -9.11 13.76
N THR A 47 25.71 -9.65 14.52
CA THR A 47 24.38 -10.03 14.04
C THR A 47 23.33 -9.15 14.72
N TYR A 48 22.27 -8.81 14.01
CA TYR A 48 21.25 -7.89 14.49
C TYR A 48 19.86 -8.50 14.39
N ILE A 49 18.99 -8.11 15.32
CA ILE A 49 17.54 -8.35 15.29
C ILE A 49 16.87 -7.01 15.09
N ILE A 50 15.95 -6.91 14.16
CA ILE A 50 15.23 -5.70 13.82
C ILE A 50 13.73 -6.03 13.80
N LEU A 51 12.94 -5.28 14.56
CA LEU A 51 11.49 -5.38 14.58
C LEU A 51 10.88 -4.07 14.10
N ASN A 52 10.09 -4.15 13.04
CA ASN A 52 9.22 -3.07 12.63
C ASN A 52 7.78 -3.39 13.03
N THR A 53 7.18 -2.52 13.85
CA THR A 53 5.78 -2.64 14.27
C THR A 53 4.96 -1.55 13.63
N VAL A 54 3.84 -1.93 13.00
CA VAL A 54 2.83 -1.02 12.46
C VAL A 54 1.51 -1.28 13.19
N VAL A 55 0.98 -0.24 13.82
CA VAL A 55 -0.35 -0.30 14.46
C VAL A 55 -1.38 0.17 13.46
N LEU A 56 -2.26 -0.73 13.05
CA LEU A 56 -3.33 -0.47 12.08
C LEU A 56 -4.47 0.33 12.72
N LYS A 57 -5.28 1.02 11.91
CA LYS A 57 -6.43 1.82 12.36
C LYS A 57 -7.45 1.02 13.20
N ASN A 58 -7.53 -0.29 12.98
CA ASN A 58 -8.37 -1.21 13.78
C ASN A 58 -7.74 -1.60 15.13
N GLY A 59 -6.55 -1.09 15.46
CA GLY A 59 -5.79 -1.41 16.66
C GLY A 59 -5.07 -2.77 16.62
N LEU A 60 -5.00 -3.43 15.47
CA LEU A 60 -4.17 -4.62 15.26
C LEU A 60 -2.72 -4.20 15.02
N HIS A 61 -1.79 -5.02 15.50
CA HIS A 61 -0.36 -4.85 15.27
C HIS A 61 0.10 -5.78 14.16
N HIS A 62 0.81 -5.23 13.21
CA HIS A 62 1.54 -5.97 12.19
C HIS A 62 3.03 -5.89 12.53
N HIS A 63 3.72 -7.02 12.50
CA HIS A 63 5.12 -7.14 12.89
C HIS A 63 5.93 -7.74 11.75
N ASP A 64 6.92 -6.99 11.28
CA ASP A 64 7.97 -7.50 10.41
C ASP A 64 9.24 -7.66 11.24
N LEU A 65 9.74 -8.87 11.34
CA LEU A 65 10.90 -9.25 12.14
C LEU A 65 12.03 -9.66 11.22
N HIS A 66 13.14 -8.95 11.26
CA HIS A 66 14.31 -9.26 10.45
C HIS A 66 15.46 -9.68 11.36
N TYR A 67 16.24 -10.66 10.92
CA TYR A 67 17.55 -10.93 11.51
C TYR A 67 18.62 -10.81 10.44
N TRP A 68 19.53 -9.85 10.66
CA TRP A 68 20.60 -9.50 9.71
C TRP A 68 21.91 -10.09 10.17
N MET A 69 22.67 -10.64 9.23
CA MET A 69 23.98 -11.26 9.47
C MET A 69 24.95 -10.91 8.36
N GLU A 70 26.23 -10.93 8.70
CA GLU A 70 27.32 -10.83 7.74
C GLU A 70 27.27 -11.97 6.73
N LYS A 71 27.75 -11.72 5.51
CA LYS A 71 27.79 -12.71 4.42
C LYS A 71 28.54 -14.00 4.81
N ASP A 72 29.63 -13.87 5.55
CA ASP A 72 30.50 -14.96 5.98
C ASP A 72 30.36 -15.25 7.50
N ALA A 73 29.20 -14.92 8.08
CA ALA A 73 28.92 -15.12 9.49
C ALA A 73 29.05 -16.59 9.89
N LYS A 74 29.62 -16.83 11.07
CA LYS A 74 29.79 -18.19 11.61
C LYS A 74 28.42 -18.80 11.91
N GLU A 75 28.28 -20.10 11.69
CA GLU A 75 27.07 -20.89 11.92
C GLU A 75 26.47 -20.64 13.31
N VAL A 76 27.29 -20.53 14.36
CA VAL A 76 26.83 -20.25 15.74
C VAL A 76 26.12 -18.89 15.83
N ALA A 77 26.60 -17.87 15.12
CA ALA A 77 25.97 -16.54 15.12
C ALA A 77 24.64 -16.56 14.36
N CYS A 78 24.59 -17.28 13.24
CA CYS A 78 23.37 -17.48 12.44
C CYS A 78 22.29 -18.20 13.26
N THR A 79 22.63 -19.33 13.88
CA THR A 79 21.72 -20.11 14.73
C THR A 79 21.19 -19.27 15.88
N MET A 80 22.05 -18.46 16.50
CA MET A 80 21.61 -17.62 17.60
C MET A 80 20.65 -16.52 17.16
N ALA A 81 20.89 -15.91 15.99
CA ALA A 81 20.00 -14.88 15.47
C ALA A 81 18.62 -15.45 15.16
N SER A 82 18.57 -16.58 14.48
CA SER A 82 17.30 -17.27 14.17
C SER A 82 16.57 -17.72 15.43
N ASP A 83 17.29 -18.22 16.42
CA ASP A 83 16.72 -18.64 17.71
C ASP A 83 16.08 -17.46 18.46
N LYS A 84 16.75 -16.29 18.48
CA LYS A 84 16.26 -15.07 19.10
C LYS A 84 15.07 -14.48 18.32
N ALA A 85 15.07 -14.58 17.00
CA ALA A 85 13.92 -14.19 16.19
C ALA A 85 12.68 -15.04 16.50
N ILE A 86 12.82 -16.37 16.63
CA ILE A 86 11.74 -17.27 17.03
C ILE A 86 11.23 -16.98 18.46
N GLU A 87 12.14 -16.67 19.39
CA GLU A 87 11.76 -16.29 20.75
C GLU A 87 10.95 -14.98 20.78
N LEU A 88 11.36 -13.98 19.98
CA LEU A 88 10.66 -12.70 19.86
C LEU A 88 9.28 -12.91 19.21
N ASP A 89 9.20 -13.65 18.09
CA ASP A 89 7.91 -13.97 17.47
C ASP A 89 6.94 -14.65 18.45
N ALA A 90 7.42 -15.59 19.25
CA ALA A 90 6.62 -16.23 20.27
C ALA A 90 6.13 -15.23 21.34
N ALA A 91 6.97 -14.26 21.74
CA ALA A 91 6.60 -13.20 22.67
C ALA A 91 5.53 -12.27 22.07
N LEU A 92 5.57 -12.01 20.74
CA LEU A 92 4.57 -11.24 19.99
C LEU A 92 3.29 -12.03 19.68
N GLY A 93 3.15 -13.27 20.20
CA GLY A 93 1.99 -14.14 19.98
C GLY A 93 2.02 -14.88 18.65
N SER A 94 3.20 -15.14 18.11
CA SER A 94 3.43 -15.83 16.83
C SER A 94 2.68 -15.19 15.66
N ARG A 95 2.84 -13.89 15.49
CA ARG A 95 2.16 -13.08 14.45
C ARG A 95 3.13 -12.32 13.55
N ALA A 96 4.44 -12.41 13.80
CA ALA A 96 5.43 -11.75 13.00
C ALA A 96 5.70 -12.51 11.69
N VAL A 97 5.94 -11.77 10.61
CA VAL A 97 6.59 -12.31 9.42
C VAL A 97 8.08 -12.14 9.61
N GLN A 98 8.85 -13.24 9.50
CA GLN A 98 10.27 -13.23 9.78
C GLN A 98 11.07 -13.32 8.49
N TYR A 99 12.10 -12.48 8.37
CA TYR A 99 12.97 -12.37 7.19
C TYR A 99 14.42 -12.62 7.58
N ARG A 100 15.07 -13.49 6.83
CA ARG A 100 16.52 -13.70 6.92
C ARG A 100 17.22 -12.72 5.98
N GLU A 101 18.00 -11.82 6.54
CA GLU A 101 18.74 -10.81 5.81
C GLU A 101 20.23 -11.12 5.84
N VAL A 102 20.87 -11.05 4.69
CA VAL A 102 22.32 -11.31 4.55
C VAL A 102 22.98 -10.11 3.91
N GLN A 103 24.12 -9.70 4.45
CA GLN A 103 24.90 -8.58 3.96
C GLN A 103 25.09 -8.63 2.44
N GLY A 104 24.72 -7.54 1.77
CA GLY A 104 24.78 -7.38 0.31
C GLY A 104 23.71 -8.12 -0.47
N SER A 105 22.73 -8.74 0.22
CA SER A 105 21.56 -9.41 -0.37
C SER A 105 20.30 -9.14 0.44
N GLU A 106 20.24 -7.98 1.06
CA GLU A 106 19.09 -7.56 1.86
C GLU A 106 17.84 -7.42 1.01
N THR A 107 16.68 -7.66 1.63
CA THR A 107 15.38 -7.43 0.95
C THR A 107 15.11 -5.93 0.79
N ASP A 108 14.36 -5.55 -0.25
CA ASP A 108 13.91 -4.17 -0.44
C ASP A 108 13.14 -3.64 0.78
N LYS A 109 12.36 -4.51 1.42
CA LYS A 109 11.62 -4.18 2.63
C LYS A 109 12.55 -3.79 3.77
N PHE A 110 13.62 -4.54 3.98
CA PHE A 110 14.64 -4.26 4.99
C PHE A 110 15.37 -2.94 4.69
N LEU A 111 15.82 -2.75 3.45
CA LEU A 111 16.51 -1.52 3.04
C LEU A 111 15.62 -0.28 3.21
N SER A 112 14.30 -0.42 3.04
CA SER A 112 13.36 0.69 3.17
C SER A 112 13.33 1.33 4.56
N TYR A 113 13.75 0.62 5.61
CA TYR A 113 13.83 1.17 6.96
C TYR A 113 15.04 2.08 7.17
N PHE A 114 16.06 2.01 6.31
CA PHE A 114 17.37 2.66 6.49
C PHE A 114 17.76 3.49 5.27
N LYS A 115 16.93 4.49 4.95
CA LYS A 115 17.22 5.42 3.84
C LYS A 115 18.40 6.36 4.19
N PRO A 116 19.30 6.74 3.26
CA PRO A 116 19.28 6.36 1.84
C PRO A 116 19.83 4.96 1.57
N CYS A 117 20.67 4.40 2.44
CA CYS A 117 21.30 3.10 2.25
C CYS A 117 21.87 2.55 3.56
N ILE A 118 22.30 1.30 3.52
CA ILE A 118 23.13 0.65 4.53
C ILE A 118 24.53 0.47 3.94
N ILE A 119 25.54 0.92 4.68
CA ILE A 119 26.94 0.61 4.41
C ILE A 119 27.48 -0.05 5.69
N PRO A 120 27.73 -1.38 5.69
CA PRO A 120 28.29 -2.06 6.85
C PRO A 120 29.67 -1.51 7.20
N ILE A 121 29.94 -1.38 8.48
CA ILE A 121 31.20 -0.89 9.03
C ILE A 121 32.03 -2.12 9.43
N ASP A 122 33.28 -2.17 9.01
CA ASP A 122 34.16 -3.28 9.40
C ASP A 122 34.42 -3.31 10.90
N GLY A 123 34.41 -4.51 11.47
CA GLY A 123 34.73 -4.76 12.87
C GLY A 123 33.52 -5.12 13.73
N HIS A 124 33.66 -4.95 15.04
CA HIS A 124 32.67 -5.30 16.03
C HIS A 124 32.12 -4.08 16.76
N PHE A 125 30.82 -4.07 17.05
CA PHE A 125 30.18 -3.02 17.82
C PHE A 125 30.84 -2.72 19.17
N SER A 126 31.32 -3.75 19.87
CA SER A 126 32.03 -3.60 21.15
C SER A 126 33.41 -2.94 21.00
N SER A 127 34.10 -3.16 19.90
CA SER A 127 35.43 -2.57 19.65
C SER A 127 35.30 -1.09 19.26
N HIS A 128 34.25 -0.71 18.59
CA HIS A 128 34.00 0.69 18.18
C HIS A 128 33.71 1.62 19.37
N LEU A 129 33.16 1.11 20.44
CA LEU A 129 32.97 1.86 21.71
C LEU A 129 34.29 2.13 22.42
N GLN A 130 35.40 1.39 22.11
CA GLN A 130 36.69 1.51 22.73
C GLN A 130 37.78 2.18 21.86
N ALA A 131 37.57 2.22 20.54
CA ALA A 131 38.58 2.67 19.58
C ALA A 131 38.33 4.10 19.07
N MET A 132 38.83 5.07 19.80
CA MET A 132 39.15 6.41 19.27
C MET A 132 40.64 6.47 18.80
N GLY A 133 41.09 5.55 17.97
CA GLY A 133 42.47 5.50 17.52
C GLY A 133 42.59 5.08 16.06
N GLY A 134 43.08 6.01 15.21
CA GLY A 134 43.09 5.93 13.76
C GLY A 134 43.70 4.67 13.18
N GLN A 135 42.89 3.86 12.52
CA GLN A 135 43.37 2.93 11.51
C GLN A 135 43.71 3.71 10.22
N PRO A 136 44.74 3.25 9.45
CA PRO A 136 45.04 3.86 8.16
C PRO A 136 43.81 3.69 7.23
N TYR A 137 43.39 4.78 6.61
CA TYR A 137 42.25 4.82 5.69
C TYR A 137 42.56 3.94 4.47
N GLN A 138 41.62 3.05 4.13
CA GLN A 138 41.72 2.18 2.96
C GLN A 138 40.83 2.72 1.84
N ILE A 139 41.36 2.79 0.62
CA ILE A 139 40.58 3.15 -0.57
C ILE A 139 39.54 2.06 -0.80
N THR A 140 38.24 2.45 -0.87
CA THR A 140 37.13 1.51 -1.01
C THR A 140 36.32 1.83 -2.25
N LEU A 141 35.98 0.80 -3.03
CA LEU A 141 35.14 0.90 -4.20
C LEU A 141 33.79 0.24 -3.90
N PHE A 142 32.71 0.99 -4.05
CA PHE A 142 31.35 0.50 -3.90
C PHE A 142 30.63 0.45 -5.26
N SER A 143 29.87 -0.60 -5.50
CA SER A 143 28.89 -0.69 -6.59
C SER A 143 27.51 -0.34 -6.03
N CYS A 144 26.83 0.62 -6.66
CA CYS A 144 25.48 1.05 -6.31
C CYS A 144 24.51 0.56 -7.39
N LYS A 145 23.43 -0.11 -6.98
CA LYS A 145 22.40 -0.63 -7.89
C LYS A 145 21.03 -0.51 -7.27
N GLY A 146 20.06 -0.07 -8.06
CA GLY A 146 18.65 -0.01 -7.70
C GLY A 146 18.05 1.39 -7.85
N ASP A 147 16.76 1.44 -8.13
CA ASP A 147 16.04 2.67 -8.46
C ASP A 147 15.37 3.30 -7.21
N HIS A 148 14.64 2.53 -6.43
CA HIS A 148 13.96 2.98 -5.20
C HIS A 148 14.73 2.64 -3.93
N PHE A 149 15.36 1.47 -3.90
CA PHE A 149 16.24 1.01 -2.81
C PHE A 149 17.61 0.73 -3.39
N VAL A 150 18.64 1.27 -2.74
CA VAL A 150 20.00 1.16 -3.24
C VAL A 150 20.75 0.06 -2.49
N HIS A 151 21.13 -0.96 -3.22
CA HIS A 151 22.08 -1.96 -2.76
C HIS A 151 23.48 -1.43 -2.94
N VAL A 152 24.16 -1.13 -1.85
CA VAL A 152 25.56 -0.70 -1.83
C VAL A 152 26.41 -1.89 -1.45
N ARG A 153 27.30 -2.30 -2.37
CA ARG A 153 28.18 -3.44 -2.16
C ARG A 153 29.64 -3.01 -2.34
N GLU A 154 30.46 -3.32 -1.37
CA GLU A 154 31.90 -3.21 -1.57
C GLU A 154 32.34 -4.23 -2.62
N VAL A 155 33.15 -3.77 -3.56
CA VAL A 155 33.68 -4.58 -4.66
C VAL A 155 35.19 -4.40 -4.77
N PRO A 156 35.92 -5.35 -5.37
CA PRO A 156 37.36 -5.24 -5.49
C PRO A 156 37.77 -3.94 -6.20
N PHE A 157 38.68 -3.20 -5.60
CA PHE A 157 39.27 -2.00 -6.20
C PHE A 157 40.13 -2.39 -7.40
N SER A 158 39.50 -2.57 -8.54
CA SER A 158 40.11 -2.97 -9.80
C SER A 158 39.40 -2.37 -10.98
N ARG A 159 40.10 -2.02 -12.04
CA ARG A 159 39.53 -1.57 -13.29
C ARG A 159 38.55 -2.59 -13.91
N SER A 160 38.86 -3.88 -13.78
CA SER A 160 38.01 -4.96 -14.30
C SER A 160 36.62 -5.02 -13.60
N THR A 161 36.46 -4.38 -12.46
CA THR A 161 35.18 -4.27 -11.75
C THR A 161 34.24 -3.26 -12.36
N LEU A 162 34.81 -2.19 -12.96
CA LEU A 162 34.00 -1.14 -13.60
C LEU A 162 33.33 -1.67 -14.86
N ASN A 163 32.08 -1.26 -15.08
CA ASN A 163 31.28 -1.63 -16.25
C ASN A 163 30.36 -0.48 -16.69
N HIS A 164 29.78 -0.60 -17.88
CA HIS A 164 28.93 0.41 -18.49
C HIS A 164 27.53 0.50 -17.90
N ASN A 165 27.08 -0.49 -17.13
CA ASN A 165 25.68 -0.62 -16.70
C ASN A 165 25.44 -0.14 -15.26
N ASN A 166 26.49 -0.08 -14.42
CA ASN A 166 26.35 0.21 -13.00
C ASN A 166 26.92 1.59 -12.66
N VAL A 167 26.55 2.09 -11.48
CA VAL A 167 27.17 3.27 -10.86
C VAL A 167 28.11 2.80 -9.76
N PHE A 168 29.29 3.44 -9.68
CA PHE A 168 30.31 3.12 -8.69
C PHE A 168 30.69 4.36 -7.89
N VAL A 169 30.93 4.16 -6.59
CA VAL A 169 31.44 5.18 -5.68
C VAL A 169 32.83 4.75 -5.20
N LEU A 170 33.85 5.53 -5.52
CA LEU A 170 35.22 5.33 -5.05
C LEU A 170 35.52 6.34 -3.96
N ASP A 171 35.75 5.83 -2.77
CA ASP A 171 36.12 6.63 -1.61
C ASP A 171 37.63 6.57 -1.34
N THR A 172 38.31 7.73 -1.35
CA THR A 172 39.76 7.86 -1.22
C THR A 172 40.19 8.66 -0.01
N ASN A 173 39.39 8.81 1.03
CA ASN A 173 39.63 9.64 2.20
C ASN A 173 39.63 11.16 1.94
N SER A 174 40.28 11.66 0.92
CA SER A 174 40.32 13.10 0.57
C SER A 174 39.22 13.49 -0.40
N LYS A 175 38.80 12.56 -1.24
CA LYS A 175 37.87 12.80 -2.34
C LYS A 175 37.01 11.58 -2.64
N ILE A 176 35.74 11.77 -2.89
CA ILE A 176 34.82 10.73 -3.34
C ILE A 176 34.56 10.91 -4.83
N PHE A 177 34.78 9.88 -5.61
CA PHE A 177 34.46 9.87 -7.04
C PHE A 177 33.21 9.07 -7.29
N LEU A 178 32.24 9.67 -8.00
CA LEU A 178 31.05 8.99 -8.50
C LEU A 178 31.25 8.67 -9.99
N PHE A 179 31.46 7.40 -10.30
CA PHE A 179 31.57 6.93 -11.68
C PHE A 179 30.21 6.42 -12.16
N SER A 180 29.66 7.02 -13.23
CA SER A 180 28.39 6.66 -13.84
C SER A 180 28.61 5.93 -15.16
N GLY A 181 28.28 4.62 -15.19
CA GLY A 181 28.28 3.86 -16.44
C GLY A 181 27.29 4.45 -17.45
N CYS A 182 27.63 4.43 -18.75
CA CYS A 182 26.85 5.10 -19.79
C CYS A 182 25.42 4.53 -19.96
N ASN A 183 25.22 3.27 -19.56
CA ASN A 183 23.91 2.59 -19.62
C ASN A 183 23.14 2.64 -18.28
N SER A 184 23.70 3.27 -17.21
CA SER A 184 23.00 3.38 -15.95
C SER A 184 21.81 4.34 -16.05
N SER A 185 20.72 4.06 -15.33
CA SER A 185 19.52 4.89 -15.35
C SER A 185 19.75 6.24 -14.64
N THR A 186 18.95 7.25 -14.98
CA THR A 186 18.98 8.55 -14.28
C THR A 186 18.65 8.39 -12.80
N GLN A 187 17.76 7.46 -12.46
CA GLN A 187 17.37 7.15 -11.09
C GLN A 187 18.52 6.54 -10.30
N GLU A 188 19.22 5.53 -10.85
CA GLU A 188 20.39 4.95 -10.21
C GLU A 188 21.50 5.99 -9.94
N ARG A 189 21.71 6.90 -10.88
CA ARG A 189 22.68 8.01 -10.71
C ARG A 189 22.27 8.96 -9.60
N ALA A 190 20.99 9.34 -9.54
CA ALA A 190 20.46 10.21 -8.50
C ALA A 190 20.58 9.55 -7.12
N ARG A 191 20.20 8.27 -7.00
CA ARG A 191 20.33 7.52 -5.74
C ARG A 191 21.80 7.33 -5.33
N ALA A 192 22.70 7.10 -6.27
CA ALA A 192 24.14 7.01 -5.96
C ALA A 192 24.72 8.34 -5.44
N LEU A 193 24.18 9.49 -5.85
CA LEU A 193 24.54 10.79 -5.26
C LEU A 193 24.11 10.91 -3.80
N GLU A 194 22.95 10.34 -3.42
CA GLU A 194 22.54 10.26 -2.02
C GLU A 194 23.49 9.37 -1.20
N VAL A 195 23.96 8.26 -1.78
CA VAL A 195 25.00 7.40 -1.16
C VAL A 195 26.31 8.17 -0.97
N VAL A 196 26.75 8.93 -1.97
CA VAL A 196 27.95 9.79 -1.87
C VAL A 196 27.79 10.80 -0.73
N GLN A 197 26.64 11.45 -0.64
CA GLN A 197 26.36 12.41 0.44
C GLN A 197 26.34 11.72 1.81
N TYR A 198 25.76 10.53 1.90
CA TYR A 198 25.76 9.72 3.12
C TYR A 198 27.19 9.35 3.57
N ILE A 199 28.06 8.91 2.65
CA ILE A 199 29.47 8.61 2.94
C ILE A 199 30.19 9.88 3.41
N LYS A 200 30.03 10.98 2.66
CA LYS A 200 30.63 12.28 2.97
C LYS A 200 30.30 12.76 4.39
N GLU A 201 29.03 12.67 4.79
CA GLU A 201 28.58 13.14 6.10
C GLU A 201 28.97 12.19 7.23
N ASN A 202 28.77 10.89 7.05
CA ASN A 202 28.94 9.92 8.13
C ASN A 202 30.39 9.42 8.31
N GLN A 203 31.20 9.37 7.24
CA GLN A 203 32.56 8.87 7.29
C GLN A 203 33.60 10.01 7.27
N HIS A 204 33.29 11.13 6.59
CA HIS A 204 34.23 12.24 6.42
C HIS A 204 33.81 13.53 7.14
N GLY A 205 32.73 13.51 7.93
CA GLY A 205 32.25 14.71 8.65
C GLY A 205 31.93 15.89 7.74
N GLY A 206 31.48 15.63 6.51
CA GLY A 206 31.11 16.64 5.51
C GLY A 206 32.27 17.33 4.78
N ARG A 207 33.53 16.98 5.02
CA ARG A 207 34.70 17.77 4.59
C ARG A 207 35.39 17.30 3.31
N CYS A 208 35.06 16.12 2.75
CA CYS A 208 35.70 15.66 1.53
C CYS A 208 35.12 16.28 0.27
N GLU A 209 35.93 16.37 -0.78
CA GLU A 209 35.49 16.79 -2.11
C GLU A 209 34.72 15.65 -2.81
N VAL A 210 33.87 16.01 -3.75
CA VAL A 210 33.10 15.07 -4.56
C VAL A 210 33.30 15.40 -6.04
N ALA A 211 33.67 14.40 -6.83
CA ALA A 211 33.80 14.51 -8.27
C ALA A 211 32.92 13.49 -9.00
N THR A 212 32.30 13.89 -10.10
CA THR A 212 31.47 13.00 -10.92
C THR A 212 32.17 12.68 -12.22
N ILE A 213 32.29 11.40 -12.55
CA ILE A 213 32.95 10.88 -13.73
C ILE A 213 31.94 10.17 -14.60
N ASP A 214 31.69 10.69 -15.80
CA ASP A 214 30.80 10.03 -16.75
C ASP A 214 31.58 9.09 -17.66
N ASP A 215 31.10 7.88 -17.82
CA ASP A 215 31.67 6.89 -18.73
C ASP A 215 31.64 7.41 -20.17
N GLY A 216 32.79 7.32 -20.85
CA GLY A 216 32.96 7.79 -22.24
C GLY A 216 33.26 9.28 -22.40
N LYS A 217 33.23 10.08 -21.33
CA LYS A 217 33.67 11.48 -21.36
C LYS A 217 35.14 11.57 -20.94
N LEU A 218 36.02 11.73 -21.92
CA LEU A 218 37.49 11.72 -21.72
C LEU A 218 38.13 13.11 -21.67
N VAL A 219 37.36 14.17 -21.77
CA VAL A 219 37.93 15.44 -22.17
C VAL A 219 38.40 16.29 -20.99
N GLY A 220 39.72 16.41 -20.84
CA GLY A 220 40.39 17.58 -20.22
C GLY A 220 40.05 17.90 -18.75
N ASP A 221 39.30 17.07 -18.07
CA ASP A 221 38.92 17.23 -16.69
C ASP A 221 40.00 16.66 -15.76
N SER A 222 40.50 17.49 -14.85
CA SER A 222 41.50 17.10 -13.86
C SER A 222 41.02 15.91 -12.98
N ASP A 223 39.71 15.89 -12.67
CA ASP A 223 39.08 14.89 -11.83
C ASP A 223 39.05 13.52 -12.51
N ALA A 224 38.74 13.50 -13.83
CA ALA A 224 38.79 12.28 -14.62
C ALA A 224 40.21 11.74 -14.72
N GLY A 225 41.23 12.60 -14.88
CA GLY A 225 42.64 12.23 -14.87
C GLY A 225 43.06 11.62 -13.54
N GLU A 226 42.65 12.22 -12.42
CA GLU A 226 42.95 11.74 -11.08
C GLU A 226 42.30 10.36 -10.84
N PHE A 227 41.01 10.21 -11.17
CA PHE A 227 40.25 8.96 -11.07
C PHE A 227 40.97 7.82 -11.82
N TRP A 228 41.29 8.02 -13.10
CA TRP A 228 41.94 6.98 -13.91
C TRP A 228 43.35 6.67 -13.47
N ASN A 229 44.08 7.64 -12.93
CA ASN A 229 45.42 7.40 -12.37
C ASN A 229 45.38 6.46 -11.18
N LEU A 230 44.36 6.49 -10.36
CA LEU A 230 44.14 5.53 -9.24
C LEU A 230 44.01 4.09 -9.76
N PHE A 231 43.47 3.90 -10.96
CA PHE A 231 43.37 2.58 -11.63
C PHE A 231 44.59 2.24 -12.54
N GLY A 232 45.67 3.01 -12.45
CA GLY A 232 46.87 2.81 -13.25
C GLY A 232 46.82 3.40 -14.66
N GLY A 233 46.06 4.44 -14.87
CA GLY A 233 45.88 5.15 -16.15
C GLY A 233 44.58 4.72 -16.89
N TYR A 234 44.18 5.54 -17.86
CA TYR A 234 43.01 5.25 -18.68
C TYR A 234 43.22 4.02 -19.56
N ALA A 235 42.20 3.13 -19.56
CA ALA A 235 42.01 2.12 -20.58
C ALA A 235 40.53 1.86 -20.76
N PRO A 236 40.08 1.47 -21.97
CA PRO A 236 38.66 1.16 -22.21
C PRO A 236 38.17 0.10 -21.23
N ILE A 237 36.95 0.33 -20.70
CA ILE A 237 36.23 -0.67 -19.88
C ILE A 237 35.82 -1.81 -20.81
N SER A 238 35.95 -3.03 -20.34
CA SER A 238 35.52 -4.22 -21.09
C SER A 238 34.02 -4.13 -21.38
N ARG A 239 33.62 -4.40 -22.63
CA ARG A 239 32.20 -4.64 -22.91
C ARG A 239 31.78 -5.83 -22.09
N ASP A 240 30.71 -5.66 -21.32
CA ASP A 240 30.25 -6.64 -20.35
C ASP A 240 30.18 -8.05 -20.92
N PRO A 241 30.55 -9.07 -20.14
CA PRO A 241 30.06 -10.41 -20.37
C PRO A 241 28.53 -10.36 -20.37
N PRO A 242 27.84 -11.18 -21.21
CA PRO A 242 26.39 -11.17 -21.28
C PRO A 242 25.83 -11.29 -19.87
N SER A 243 24.99 -10.33 -19.51
CA SER A 243 24.40 -10.21 -18.20
C SER A 243 23.88 -11.54 -17.70
N THR A 244 24.26 -11.93 -16.50
CA THR A 244 23.71 -13.09 -15.77
C THR A 244 22.20 -13.01 -15.53
N THR A 245 21.53 -12.01 -16.03
CA THR A 245 20.05 -11.88 -16.10
C THR A 245 19.35 -12.94 -16.93
N GLN A 246 20.07 -13.73 -17.76
CA GLN A 246 19.47 -14.89 -18.43
C GLN A 246 19.34 -16.13 -17.53
N ALA A 247 20.01 -16.19 -16.39
CA ALA A 247 19.83 -17.29 -15.45
C ALA A 247 18.52 -17.20 -14.63
N GLU A 248 17.96 -16.01 -14.48
CA GLU A 248 16.69 -15.82 -13.76
C GLU A 248 15.46 -16.12 -14.62
N ALA A 249 15.54 -16.01 -15.94
CA ALA A 249 14.41 -16.21 -16.84
C ALA A 249 14.10 -17.69 -17.18
N ASN A 250 15.04 -18.62 -16.95
CA ASN A 250 14.87 -20.03 -17.33
C ASN A 250 14.65 -20.99 -16.14
N ASN A 251 14.59 -20.51 -14.91
CA ASN A 251 14.22 -21.30 -13.74
C ASN A 251 12.73 -21.13 -13.40
N ILE A 252 11.84 -21.51 -14.30
CA ILE A 252 10.55 -22.10 -13.93
C ILE A 252 10.88 -23.53 -13.46
N SER A 253 11.78 -23.65 -12.48
CA SER A 253 12.04 -24.91 -11.81
C SER A 253 10.78 -25.25 -11.03
N SER A 254 10.31 -26.45 -11.18
CA SER A 254 9.19 -27.03 -10.47
C SER A 254 9.25 -26.65 -8.98
N ARG A 255 8.27 -25.86 -8.52
CA ARG A 255 8.10 -25.55 -7.10
C ARG A 255 8.07 -26.86 -6.32
N LYS A 256 8.85 -26.95 -5.23
CA LYS A 256 8.95 -28.16 -4.41
C LYS A 256 8.47 -27.86 -3.01
N LEU A 257 7.48 -28.61 -2.55
CA LEU A 257 6.99 -28.55 -1.20
C LEU A 257 7.62 -29.69 -0.39
N PHE A 258 8.11 -29.38 0.80
CA PHE A 258 8.63 -30.36 1.75
C PHE A 258 7.90 -30.24 3.08
N TRP A 259 7.56 -31.36 3.67
CA TRP A 259 7.16 -31.46 5.06
C TRP A 259 8.41 -31.59 5.94
N ILE A 260 8.45 -30.83 7.05
CA ILE A 260 9.58 -30.85 7.98
C ILE A 260 9.17 -31.59 9.22
N ASN A 261 9.88 -32.66 9.53
CA ASN A 261 9.65 -33.46 10.74
C ASN A 261 10.97 -33.74 11.44
N LYS A 262 11.12 -33.31 12.70
CA LYS A 262 12.31 -33.52 13.54
C LYS A 262 13.62 -33.13 12.83
N GLY A 263 13.62 -31.99 12.15
CA GLY A 263 14.80 -31.50 11.44
C GLY A 263 15.12 -32.26 10.14
N LYS A 264 14.20 -33.02 9.57
CA LYS A 264 14.36 -33.70 8.28
C LYS A 264 13.29 -33.26 7.30
N LEU A 265 13.68 -33.07 6.06
CA LEU A 265 12.85 -32.64 4.94
C LEU A 265 12.33 -33.86 4.17
N PHE A 266 11.02 -33.97 4.04
CA PHE A 266 10.35 -35.01 3.27
C PHE A 266 9.59 -34.36 2.10
N PRO A 267 9.89 -34.73 0.85
CA PRO A 267 9.19 -34.16 -0.31
C PRO A 267 7.70 -34.53 -0.26
N VAL A 268 6.84 -33.55 -0.53
CA VAL A 268 5.39 -33.74 -0.64
C VAL A 268 5.05 -33.86 -2.12
N GLU A 269 4.77 -35.07 -2.58
CA GLU A 269 4.33 -35.32 -3.94
C GLU A 269 2.86 -34.97 -4.09
N THR A 270 2.56 -33.89 -4.79
CA THR A 270 1.18 -33.41 -5.04
C THR A 270 1.05 -32.89 -6.47
N PRO A 271 -0.08 -33.15 -7.14
CA PRO A 271 -0.30 -32.61 -8.48
C PRO A 271 -0.55 -31.10 -8.48
N SER A 272 -0.99 -30.55 -7.36
CA SER A 272 -1.22 -29.11 -7.17
C SER A 272 -1.00 -28.73 -5.71
N LEU A 273 -0.49 -27.52 -5.49
CA LEU A 273 -0.39 -26.97 -4.14
C LEU A 273 -1.78 -26.49 -3.71
N ASP A 274 -2.34 -27.12 -2.69
CA ASP A 274 -3.61 -26.73 -2.07
C ASP A 274 -3.40 -26.33 -0.62
N LYS A 275 -4.10 -25.30 -0.15
CA LYS A 275 -4.02 -24.84 1.25
C LYS A 275 -4.33 -25.94 2.24
N ALA A 276 -5.17 -26.91 1.89
CA ALA A 276 -5.54 -28.03 2.74
C ALA A 276 -4.37 -28.96 3.10
N ILE A 277 -3.24 -28.89 2.37
CA ILE A 277 -2.02 -29.65 2.68
C ILE A 277 -1.35 -29.13 3.95
N LEU A 278 -1.49 -27.82 4.22
CA LEU A 278 -0.86 -27.16 5.36
C LEU A 278 -1.64 -27.42 6.64
N SER A 279 -1.10 -28.30 7.48
CA SER A 279 -1.69 -28.68 8.78
C SER A 279 -1.10 -27.86 9.93
N SER A 280 -1.95 -27.39 10.85
CA SER A 280 -1.58 -26.51 11.97
C SER A 280 -0.55 -27.08 12.96
N ASP A 281 -0.36 -28.39 12.95
CA ASP A 281 0.59 -29.12 13.80
C ASP A 281 1.93 -29.43 13.14
N ASN A 282 2.13 -28.98 11.89
CA ASN A 282 3.31 -29.27 11.09
C ASN A 282 4.03 -28.00 10.60
N CYS A 283 5.26 -28.20 10.12
CA CYS A 283 6.01 -27.18 9.40
C CYS A 283 6.26 -27.64 7.97
N TYR A 284 6.29 -26.68 7.04
CA TYR A 284 6.52 -26.95 5.62
C TYR A 284 7.52 -25.95 5.04
N MET A 285 8.32 -26.41 4.10
CA MET A 285 9.22 -25.57 3.29
C MET A 285 8.76 -25.59 1.84
N LEU A 286 8.51 -24.44 1.26
CA LEU A 286 8.23 -24.24 -0.15
C LEU A 286 9.46 -23.64 -0.82
N ASP A 287 10.10 -24.41 -1.68
CA ASP A 287 11.24 -23.98 -2.50
C ASP A 287 10.71 -23.49 -3.85
N CYS A 288 10.87 -22.19 -4.11
CA CYS A 288 10.48 -21.52 -5.35
C CYS A 288 11.68 -21.22 -6.28
N GLY A 289 12.86 -21.79 -6.02
CA GLY A 289 14.06 -21.55 -6.81
C GLY A 289 14.83 -20.31 -6.31
N ALA A 290 14.36 -19.11 -6.58
CA ALA A 290 15.03 -17.87 -6.16
C ALA A 290 14.81 -17.55 -4.67
N GLU A 291 13.76 -18.07 -4.07
CA GLU A 291 13.37 -17.81 -2.69
C GLU A 291 12.80 -19.07 -2.02
N ILE A 292 12.85 -19.10 -0.71
CA ILE A 292 12.33 -20.16 0.13
C ILE A 292 11.34 -19.59 1.13
N PHE A 293 10.18 -20.22 1.26
CA PHE A 293 9.20 -19.93 2.30
C PHE A 293 9.14 -21.09 3.29
N VAL A 294 9.10 -20.77 4.56
CA VAL A 294 8.95 -21.73 5.65
C VAL A 294 7.67 -21.40 6.38
N TRP A 295 6.67 -22.26 6.23
CA TRP A 295 5.40 -22.10 6.91
C TRP A 295 5.36 -22.96 8.18
N MET A 296 4.99 -22.35 9.30
CA MET A 296 4.94 -22.97 10.62
C MET A 296 3.50 -22.98 11.12
N GLY A 297 2.97 -24.16 11.37
CA GLY A 297 1.64 -24.31 11.94
C GLY A 297 1.55 -23.70 13.34
N LYS A 298 0.36 -23.23 13.69
CA LYS A 298 0.11 -22.47 14.92
C LYS A 298 0.33 -23.29 16.20
N THR A 299 0.15 -24.60 16.14
CA THR A 299 0.29 -25.51 17.29
C THR A 299 1.68 -26.14 17.44
N THR A 300 2.62 -25.85 16.51
CA THR A 300 3.98 -26.36 16.56
C THR A 300 4.78 -25.78 17.74
N LEU A 301 5.61 -26.62 18.37
CA LEU A 301 6.41 -26.23 19.52
C LEU A 301 7.60 -25.33 19.10
N ILE A 302 7.98 -24.35 19.94
CA ILE A 302 9.11 -23.45 19.70
C ILE A 302 10.42 -24.26 19.49
N SER A 303 10.62 -25.35 20.24
CA SER A 303 11.78 -26.21 20.06
C SER A 303 11.83 -26.90 18.70
N GLU A 304 10.67 -27.26 18.15
CA GLU A 304 10.56 -27.84 16.80
C GLU A 304 10.84 -26.79 15.74
N ARG A 305 10.30 -25.57 15.90
CA ARG A 305 10.56 -24.46 14.99
C ARG A 305 12.06 -24.16 14.88
N LYS A 306 12.79 -24.12 16.02
CA LYS A 306 14.22 -23.93 16.06
C LYS A 306 14.99 -25.03 15.31
N THR A 307 14.66 -26.29 15.57
CA THR A 307 15.28 -27.45 14.90
C THR A 307 15.03 -27.41 13.38
N ASN A 308 13.84 -26.94 12.97
CA ASN A 308 13.46 -26.87 11.56
C ASN A 308 14.24 -25.80 10.81
N VAL A 309 14.60 -24.67 11.44
CA VAL A 309 15.44 -23.63 10.80
C VAL A 309 16.81 -24.19 10.45
N SER A 310 17.47 -24.93 11.35
CA SER A 310 18.76 -25.57 11.05
C SER A 310 18.66 -26.55 9.87
N ALA A 311 17.58 -27.31 9.77
CA ALA A 311 17.36 -28.22 8.63
C ALA A 311 17.23 -27.50 7.28
N ILE A 312 16.72 -26.29 7.26
CA ILE A 312 16.60 -25.46 6.05
C ILE A 312 17.98 -24.92 5.63
N GLU A 313 18.81 -24.51 6.58
CA GLU A 313 20.18 -24.09 6.31
C GLU A 313 20.99 -25.25 5.73
N ASP A 314 20.90 -26.45 6.31
CA ASP A 314 21.53 -27.68 5.79
C ASP A 314 21.05 -27.99 4.37
N TYR A 315 19.75 -27.83 4.11
CA TYR A 315 19.20 -28.01 2.75
C TYR A 315 19.79 -27.03 1.76
N MET A 316 19.84 -25.74 2.09
CA MET A 316 20.43 -24.72 1.23
C MET A 316 21.88 -25.04 0.91
N HIS A 317 22.68 -25.44 1.90
CA HIS A 317 24.06 -25.86 1.72
C HIS A 317 24.18 -27.10 0.82
N SER A 318 23.34 -28.11 1.03
CA SER A 318 23.35 -29.35 0.24
C SER A 318 23.00 -29.13 -1.22
N GLN A 319 22.18 -28.12 -1.52
CA GLN A 319 21.80 -27.75 -2.88
C GLN A 319 22.81 -26.80 -3.55
N GLY A 320 23.92 -26.48 -2.88
CA GLY A 320 24.93 -25.54 -3.37
C GLY A 320 24.38 -24.12 -3.56
N ARG A 321 23.32 -23.76 -2.83
CA ARG A 321 22.72 -22.41 -2.91
C ARG A 321 23.62 -21.42 -2.22
N THR A 322 23.68 -20.25 -2.80
CA THR A 322 24.38 -19.12 -2.19
C THR A 322 23.66 -18.70 -0.90
N THR A 323 24.42 -18.21 0.08
CA THR A 323 23.89 -17.62 1.30
C THR A 323 22.90 -16.47 1.05
N SER A 324 22.88 -15.95 -0.19
CA SER A 324 22.01 -14.87 -0.65
C SER A 324 20.58 -15.29 -1.03
N THR A 325 20.22 -16.57 -0.92
CA THR A 325 18.83 -17.01 -1.17
C THR A 325 17.90 -16.41 -0.11
N HIS A 326 16.90 -15.64 -0.54
CA HIS A 326 15.92 -15.05 0.36
C HIS A 326 15.09 -16.14 1.04
N THR A 327 15.01 -16.08 2.36
CA THR A 327 14.21 -17.02 3.15
C THR A 327 13.24 -16.25 4.04
N THR A 328 11.94 -16.55 3.90
CA THR A 328 10.87 -15.93 4.69
C THR A 328 10.17 -16.99 5.53
N PHE A 329 10.06 -16.73 6.82
CA PHE A 329 9.37 -17.59 7.78
C PHE A 329 8.00 -17.01 8.11
N LEU A 330 6.98 -17.83 7.98
CA LEU A 330 5.58 -17.46 8.14
C LEU A 330 4.93 -18.35 9.18
N THR A 331 4.21 -17.77 10.13
CA THR A 331 3.36 -18.54 11.04
C THR A 331 1.93 -18.56 10.51
N GLU A 332 1.20 -19.63 10.73
CA GLU A 332 -0.21 -19.76 10.37
C GLU A 332 -1.02 -18.55 10.86
N GLY A 333 -1.66 -17.85 9.91
CA GLY A 333 -2.42 -16.62 10.14
C GLY A 333 -1.63 -15.32 9.86
N SER A 334 -0.32 -15.40 9.57
CA SER A 334 0.52 -14.25 9.19
C SER A 334 1.08 -14.37 7.75
N GLU A 335 0.43 -15.19 6.92
CA GLU A 335 0.90 -15.44 5.56
C GLU A 335 0.79 -14.21 4.66
N ILE A 336 1.88 -13.90 3.97
CA ILE A 336 1.92 -12.82 2.98
C ILE A 336 1.25 -13.24 1.66
N ALA A 337 0.78 -12.25 0.90
CA ALA A 337 0.11 -12.44 -0.39
C ALA A 337 0.91 -13.32 -1.36
N LYS A 338 2.21 -13.08 -1.44
CA LYS A 338 3.11 -13.84 -2.32
C LYS A 338 3.11 -15.35 -2.00
N PHE A 339 3.15 -15.73 -0.73
CA PHE A 339 3.06 -17.14 -0.34
C PHE A 339 1.69 -17.72 -0.67
N LYS A 340 0.61 -17.00 -0.36
CA LYS A 340 -0.77 -17.42 -0.67
C LYS A 340 -0.97 -17.68 -2.15
N SER A 341 -0.33 -16.89 -3.03
CA SER A 341 -0.46 -17.02 -4.50
C SER A 341 0.05 -18.34 -5.05
N TYR A 342 0.85 -19.08 -4.29
CA TYR A 342 1.35 -20.39 -4.70
C TYR A 342 0.37 -21.54 -4.43
N PHE A 343 -0.65 -21.30 -3.61
CA PHE A 343 -1.60 -22.32 -3.17
C PHE A 343 -3.01 -22.07 -3.69
N ASN A 344 -3.68 -23.12 -4.13
CA ASN A 344 -5.11 -23.09 -4.45
C ASN A 344 -5.95 -23.16 -3.16
N GLY A 345 -7.19 -22.69 -3.24
CA GLY A 345 -8.15 -22.83 -2.14
C GLY A 345 -7.84 -21.97 -0.91
N TRP A 346 -6.98 -20.95 -1.05
CA TRP A 346 -6.84 -19.95 0.01
C TRP A 346 -8.14 -19.18 0.14
N PRO A 347 -8.78 -19.11 1.31
CA PRO A 347 -10.01 -18.35 1.46
C PRO A 347 -9.72 -16.88 1.15
N GLN A 348 -10.41 -16.36 0.13
CA GLN A 348 -10.48 -14.92 -0.06
C GLN A 348 -11.09 -14.33 1.21
N ASN A 349 -10.51 -13.26 1.72
CA ASN A 349 -10.84 -12.66 3.02
C ASN A 349 -12.35 -12.49 3.22
N LEU A 350 -13.00 -13.53 3.72
CA LEU A 350 -14.23 -13.39 4.47
C LEU A 350 -13.77 -12.83 5.81
N SER A 351 -14.17 -11.61 6.12
CA SER A 351 -13.90 -10.81 7.31
C SER A 351 -13.41 -11.61 8.52
N PRO A 352 -12.39 -11.16 9.26
CA PRO A 352 -11.92 -11.83 10.45
C PRO A 352 -12.95 -11.74 11.58
N ASN A 353 -13.97 -12.59 11.54
CA ASN A 353 -14.97 -12.72 12.60
C ASN A 353 -14.42 -13.40 13.88
N LEU A 354 -13.13 -13.75 13.91
CA LEU A 354 -12.54 -14.49 15.04
C LEU A 354 -12.03 -13.59 16.19
N TYR A 355 -12.03 -12.27 16.05
CA TYR A 355 -11.46 -11.36 17.06
C TYR A 355 -12.48 -10.49 17.82
N VAL A 356 -13.77 -10.61 17.53
CA VAL A 356 -14.82 -9.86 18.27
C VAL A 356 -15.08 -10.43 19.66
N GLN A 357 -14.72 -11.68 19.93
CA GLN A 357 -14.95 -12.28 21.27
C GLN A 357 -14.04 -11.73 22.39
N GLY A 358 -12.88 -11.15 22.07
CA GLY A 358 -11.97 -10.57 23.07
C GLY A 358 -12.41 -9.20 23.59
N ARG A 359 -12.95 -8.35 22.73
CA ARG A 359 -13.34 -6.96 23.09
C ARG A 359 -14.57 -6.90 24.00
N GLY A 360 -15.52 -7.81 23.83
CA GLY A 360 -16.68 -7.87 24.72
C GLY A 360 -16.32 -8.17 26.17
N LYS A 361 -15.30 -8.98 26.43
CA LYS A 361 -14.81 -9.28 27.77
C LYS A 361 -14.01 -8.12 28.40
N VAL A 362 -13.20 -7.41 27.59
CA VAL A 362 -12.44 -6.24 28.08
C VAL A 362 -13.38 -5.08 28.39
N ALA A 363 -14.33 -4.78 27.50
CA ALA A 363 -15.32 -3.73 27.76
C ALA A 363 -16.24 -4.06 28.97
N ALA A 364 -16.54 -5.35 29.23
CA ALA A 364 -17.28 -5.79 30.41
C ALA A 364 -16.44 -5.63 31.69
N ILE A 365 -15.13 -5.85 31.65
CA ILE A 365 -14.22 -5.64 32.78
C ILE A 365 -14.11 -4.15 33.13
N PHE A 366 -14.02 -3.25 32.13
CA PHE A 366 -13.99 -1.80 32.37
C PHE A 366 -15.33 -1.24 32.88
N LYS A 367 -16.47 -1.79 32.42
CA LYS A 367 -17.79 -1.41 32.99
C LYS A 367 -17.99 -1.81 34.45
N HIS A 368 -17.26 -2.82 34.94
CA HIS A 368 -17.32 -3.22 36.34
C HIS A 368 -16.45 -2.40 37.29
N GLN A 369 -15.65 -1.46 36.76
CA GLN A 369 -14.72 -0.66 37.54
C GLN A 369 -15.08 0.83 37.63
N ASP A 370 -16.33 1.22 37.34
CA ASP A 370 -16.83 2.62 37.42
C ASP A 370 -15.87 3.70 36.85
N TYR A 371 -15.14 3.36 35.80
CA TYR A 371 -14.40 4.34 35.04
C TYR A 371 -15.35 5.05 34.07
N ASP A 372 -15.65 6.28 34.37
CA ASP A 372 -16.32 7.22 33.46
C ASP A 372 -15.42 7.40 32.24
N ILE A 373 -15.77 6.69 31.15
CA ILE A 373 -15.10 6.85 29.86
C ILE A 373 -15.54 8.23 29.36
N LYS A 374 -14.76 9.27 29.65
CA LYS A 374 -14.84 10.52 28.92
C LYS A 374 -14.74 10.17 27.44
N GLU A 375 -15.78 10.50 26.69
CA GLU A 375 -15.80 10.40 25.24
C GLU A 375 -14.45 10.93 24.72
N LEU A 376 -13.69 10.08 24.06
CA LEU A 376 -12.51 10.52 23.32
C LEU A 376 -12.98 11.61 22.37
N PRO A 377 -12.32 12.77 22.30
CA PRO A 377 -12.70 13.81 21.37
C PRO A 377 -12.77 13.17 19.98
N GLU A 378 -13.91 13.33 19.31
CA GLU A 378 -14.06 12.93 17.91
C GLU A 378 -12.87 13.54 17.17
N ASP A 379 -12.04 12.70 16.56
CA ASP A 379 -11.00 13.17 15.64
C ASP A 379 -11.72 14.02 14.60
N LYS A 380 -11.52 15.33 14.67
CA LYS A 380 -11.97 16.25 13.64
C LYS A 380 -11.19 15.87 12.40
N THR A 381 -11.84 15.08 11.53
CA THR A 381 -11.33 14.79 10.19
C THR A 381 -11.10 16.13 9.52
N GLU A 382 -9.84 16.52 9.34
CA GLU A 382 -9.51 17.69 8.53
C GLU A 382 -10.09 17.47 7.14
N LEU A 383 -10.99 18.37 6.72
CA LEU A 383 -11.57 18.33 5.39
C LEU A 383 -10.43 18.58 4.38
N LEU A 384 -10.08 17.58 3.62
CA LEU A 384 -8.98 17.62 2.64
C LEU A 384 -9.30 18.47 1.41
N ILE A 385 -10.54 18.98 1.30
CA ILE A 385 -11.00 19.88 0.24
C ILE A 385 -11.86 21.00 0.82
N ASP A 386 -11.87 22.17 0.15
CA ASP A 386 -12.80 23.24 0.49
C ASP A 386 -14.22 22.88 0.04
N CYS A 387 -15.13 22.73 1.00
CA CYS A 387 -16.54 22.39 0.78
C CYS A 387 -17.39 23.56 0.25
N ASN A 388 -16.84 24.74 0.02
CA ASN A 388 -17.52 25.92 -0.53
C ASN A 388 -17.33 26.07 -2.06
N GLY A 389 -16.85 25.04 -2.73
CA GLY A 389 -16.64 25.02 -4.17
C GLY A 389 -17.95 25.02 -4.97
N THR A 390 -17.79 25.03 -6.29
CA THR A 390 -18.91 25.02 -7.26
C THR A 390 -19.07 23.63 -7.84
N LEU A 391 -20.27 23.07 -7.68
CA LEU A 391 -20.67 21.78 -8.23
C LEU A 391 -21.38 21.97 -9.56
N LYS A 392 -21.06 21.14 -10.55
CA LYS A 392 -21.77 20.98 -11.82
C LYS A 392 -21.89 19.49 -12.13
N VAL A 393 -23.06 19.06 -12.55
CA VAL A 393 -23.35 17.65 -12.87
C VAL A 393 -23.99 17.56 -14.24
N TRP A 394 -23.48 16.65 -15.08
CA TRP A 394 -24.03 16.34 -16.40
C TRP A 394 -24.53 14.90 -16.41
N LEU A 395 -25.75 14.72 -16.92
CA LEU A 395 -26.26 13.41 -17.31
C LEU A 395 -25.63 13.02 -18.66
N VAL A 396 -25.05 11.85 -18.76
CA VAL A 396 -24.53 11.31 -20.03
C VAL A 396 -25.63 10.46 -20.66
N ASP A 397 -26.03 10.81 -21.88
CA ASP A 397 -27.06 10.10 -22.63
C ASP A 397 -26.72 10.11 -24.13
N SER A 398 -26.56 8.94 -24.71
CA SER A 398 -26.38 8.76 -26.17
C SER A 398 -25.24 9.62 -26.74
N GLY A 399 -24.07 9.62 -26.10
CA GLY A 399 -22.85 10.32 -26.57
C GLY A 399 -22.81 11.81 -26.27
N SER A 400 -23.74 12.34 -25.47
CA SER A 400 -23.80 13.74 -25.10
C SER A 400 -23.93 13.95 -23.59
N GLY A 401 -23.37 15.04 -23.06
CA GLY A 401 -23.50 15.46 -21.66
C GLY A 401 -24.55 16.57 -21.50
N LEU A 402 -25.63 16.31 -20.80
CA LEU A 402 -26.68 17.30 -20.48
C LEU A 402 -26.44 17.88 -19.09
N LEU A 403 -26.14 19.17 -19.00
CA LEU A 403 -25.98 19.86 -17.71
C LEU A 403 -27.30 19.89 -16.94
N LEU A 404 -27.28 19.39 -15.71
CA LEU A 404 -28.43 19.38 -14.83
C LEU A 404 -28.65 20.73 -14.14
N SER A 405 -29.93 21.06 -13.86
CA SER A 405 -30.26 22.21 -13.02
C SER A 405 -29.74 22.04 -11.59
N THR A 406 -29.51 23.12 -10.87
CA THR A 406 -29.01 23.09 -9.48
C THR A 406 -29.86 22.26 -8.52
N ILE A 407 -31.16 22.13 -8.78
CA ILE A 407 -32.11 21.33 -7.98
C ILE A 407 -31.98 19.83 -8.25
N GLU A 408 -31.46 19.47 -9.44
CA GLU A 408 -31.34 18.07 -9.87
C GLU A 408 -29.91 17.52 -9.70
N GLN A 409 -28.94 18.37 -9.48
CA GLN A 409 -27.50 17.95 -9.37
C GLN A 409 -27.25 16.98 -8.21
N ASN A 410 -28.10 17.00 -7.18
CA ASN A 410 -27.97 16.10 -6.02
C ASN A 410 -28.77 14.80 -6.16
N LYS A 411 -29.24 14.47 -7.37
CA LYS A 411 -30.06 13.28 -7.66
C LYS A 411 -29.40 12.47 -8.76
N LEU A 412 -28.91 11.29 -8.42
CA LEU A 412 -28.33 10.35 -9.38
C LEU A 412 -29.24 9.13 -9.53
N TYR A 413 -29.19 8.46 -10.68
CA TYR A 413 -30.00 7.27 -10.98
C TYR A 413 -29.11 6.09 -11.36
N SER A 414 -29.39 4.92 -10.81
CA SER A 414 -28.62 3.67 -11.03
C SER A 414 -28.55 3.22 -12.50
N GLY A 415 -29.47 3.68 -13.35
CA GLY A 415 -29.51 3.35 -14.78
C GLY A 415 -28.61 4.22 -15.64
N ASP A 416 -28.09 5.30 -15.09
CA ASP A 416 -27.44 6.36 -15.85
C ASP A 416 -25.95 6.50 -15.52
N CYS A 417 -25.25 7.29 -16.32
CA CYS A 417 -23.90 7.74 -16.06
C CYS A 417 -23.87 9.26 -15.90
N TYR A 418 -23.03 9.75 -15.01
CA TYR A 418 -22.91 11.19 -14.76
C TYR A 418 -21.45 11.63 -14.76
N ILE A 419 -21.23 12.88 -15.22
CA ILE A 419 -19.98 13.58 -15.03
C ILE A 419 -20.21 14.62 -13.94
N VAL A 420 -19.40 14.59 -12.90
CA VAL A 420 -19.43 15.49 -11.75
C VAL A 420 -18.18 16.33 -11.76
N GLN A 421 -18.30 17.64 -11.90
CA GLN A 421 -17.22 18.60 -11.75
C GLN A 421 -17.39 19.36 -10.45
N TYR A 422 -16.37 19.34 -9.62
CA TYR A 422 -16.28 20.18 -8.44
C TYR A 422 -15.07 21.08 -8.53
N SER A 423 -15.27 22.39 -8.44
CA SER A 423 -14.22 23.40 -8.54
C SER A 423 -14.14 24.18 -7.25
N TYR A 424 -12.96 24.21 -6.62
CA TYR A 424 -12.72 24.95 -5.38
C TYR A 424 -11.39 25.72 -5.43
N ARG A 425 -11.31 26.73 -4.61
CA ARG A 425 -10.12 27.59 -4.55
C ARG A 425 -9.11 27.03 -3.56
N GLY A 426 -7.94 26.63 -4.06
CA GLY A 426 -6.80 26.32 -3.22
C GLY A 426 -6.03 27.55 -2.78
N SER A 427 -4.99 27.37 -1.96
CA SER A 427 -4.18 28.46 -1.42
C SER A 427 -3.47 29.32 -2.51
N LYS A 428 -3.13 28.72 -3.65
CA LYS A 428 -2.38 29.38 -4.74
C LYS A 428 -3.06 29.29 -6.11
N ARG A 429 -4.06 28.41 -6.27
CA ARG A 429 -4.64 28.05 -7.58
C ARG A 429 -6.01 27.40 -7.42
N ASP A 430 -6.78 27.39 -8.50
CA ASP A 430 -8.06 26.70 -8.54
C ASP A 430 -7.83 25.19 -8.79
N HIS A 431 -8.52 24.37 -8.04
CA HIS A 431 -8.53 22.91 -8.17
C HIS A 431 -9.84 22.47 -8.81
N HIS A 432 -9.77 21.44 -9.65
CA HIS A 432 -10.93 20.87 -10.34
C HIS A 432 -10.93 19.36 -10.19
N LEU A 433 -11.99 18.82 -9.59
CA LEU A 433 -12.20 17.38 -9.49
C LEU A 433 -13.27 16.98 -10.50
N PHE A 434 -12.97 16.00 -11.32
CA PHE A 434 -13.88 15.43 -12.28
C PHE A 434 -14.11 13.96 -11.95
N TYR A 435 -15.38 13.58 -11.78
CA TYR A 435 -15.77 12.21 -11.56
C TYR A 435 -16.64 11.73 -12.72
N ALA A 436 -16.32 10.57 -13.31
CA ALA A 436 -17.24 9.79 -14.09
C ALA A 436 -17.89 8.78 -13.14
N TRP A 437 -19.15 9.02 -12.77
CA TRP A 437 -19.92 8.13 -11.91
C TRP A 437 -20.78 7.18 -12.75
N PHE A 438 -20.70 5.88 -12.44
CA PHE A 438 -21.38 4.82 -13.18
C PHE A 438 -22.43 4.15 -12.30
N GLY A 439 -23.69 4.27 -12.64
CA GLY A 439 -24.76 3.53 -11.98
C GLY A 439 -24.63 2.02 -12.22
N LYS A 440 -25.07 1.22 -11.26
CA LYS A 440 -25.01 -0.25 -11.34
C LYS A 440 -25.71 -0.83 -12.57
N ARG A 441 -26.80 -0.17 -13.01
CA ARG A 441 -27.62 -0.59 -14.14
C ARG A 441 -27.31 0.15 -15.43
N SER A 442 -26.30 1.05 -15.43
CA SER A 442 -25.92 1.85 -16.60
C SER A 442 -25.37 0.96 -17.72
N ILE A 443 -25.58 1.42 -18.95
CA ILE A 443 -25.12 0.69 -20.15
C ILE A 443 -23.64 0.97 -20.44
N LEU A 444 -22.96 0.01 -21.08
CA LEU A 444 -21.51 0.07 -21.31
C LEU A 444 -21.12 1.23 -22.24
N GLU A 445 -21.97 1.52 -23.23
CA GLU A 445 -21.76 2.63 -24.17
C GLU A 445 -21.74 3.97 -23.43
N ASP A 446 -22.72 4.26 -22.56
CA ASP A 446 -22.76 5.50 -21.79
C ASP A 446 -21.59 5.61 -20.80
N ARG A 447 -21.05 4.49 -20.28
CA ARG A 447 -19.83 4.50 -19.45
C ARG A 447 -18.60 4.94 -20.25
N LYS A 448 -18.45 4.46 -21.48
CA LYS A 448 -17.36 4.87 -22.38
C LYS A 448 -17.51 6.34 -22.77
N ASP A 449 -18.71 6.74 -23.12
CA ASP A 449 -19.01 8.13 -23.48
C ASP A 449 -18.72 9.08 -22.30
N ALA A 450 -19.06 8.69 -21.07
CA ALA A 450 -18.78 9.49 -19.87
C ALA A 450 -17.28 9.71 -19.66
N VAL A 451 -16.45 8.68 -19.88
CA VAL A 451 -14.98 8.83 -19.79
C VAL A 451 -14.47 9.74 -20.89
N SER A 452 -14.90 9.55 -22.13
CA SER A 452 -14.47 10.36 -23.27
C SER A 452 -14.84 11.82 -23.12
N ILE A 453 -16.09 12.10 -22.73
CA ILE A 453 -16.58 13.47 -22.51
C ILE A 453 -15.83 14.10 -21.33
N MET A 454 -15.66 13.38 -20.20
CA MET A 454 -14.89 13.85 -19.04
C MET A 454 -13.47 14.24 -19.44
N THR A 455 -12.76 13.40 -20.20
CA THR A 455 -11.40 13.68 -20.69
C THR A 455 -11.37 14.95 -21.51
N SER A 456 -12.31 15.11 -22.47
CA SER A 456 -12.42 16.33 -23.29
C SER A 456 -12.70 17.59 -22.45
N MET A 457 -13.51 17.46 -21.39
CA MET A 457 -13.78 18.57 -20.47
C MET A 457 -12.51 18.96 -19.70
N VAL A 458 -11.77 17.97 -19.22
CA VAL A 458 -10.52 18.16 -18.48
C VAL A 458 -9.48 18.88 -19.35
N ASP A 459 -9.32 18.48 -20.60
CA ASP A 459 -8.37 19.10 -21.54
C ASP A 459 -8.71 20.58 -21.83
N SER A 460 -9.98 20.96 -21.67
CA SER A 460 -10.45 22.33 -21.87
C SER A 460 -10.27 23.25 -20.65
N VAL A 461 -10.01 22.70 -19.48
CA VAL A 461 -9.93 23.45 -18.21
C VAL A 461 -8.49 23.91 -17.95
N LYS A 462 -8.32 25.20 -17.66
CA LYS A 462 -7.05 25.74 -17.18
C LYS A 462 -6.97 25.54 -15.67
N GLY A 463 -5.94 24.87 -15.21
CA GLY A 463 -5.74 24.60 -13.79
C GLY A 463 -5.18 23.21 -13.57
N TYR A 464 -5.51 22.61 -12.44
CA TYR A 464 -5.00 21.32 -12.02
C TYR A 464 -6.17 20.33 -11.86
N PRO A 465 -6.64 19.76 -12.97
CA PRO A 465 -7.72 18.81 -12.94
C PRO A 465 -7.24 17.46 -12.44
N VAL A 466 -8.05 16.84 -11.58
CA VAL A 466 -7.93 15.45 -11.17
C VAL A 466 -9.15 14.72 -11.66
N MET A 467 -8.98 13.56 -12.25
CA MET A 467 -10.06 12.72 -12.76
C MET A 467 -10.22 11.46 -11.93
N ALA A 468 -11.46 11.00 -11.79
CA ALA A 468 -11.73 9.70 -11.19
C ALA A 468 -12.90 8.97 -11.87
N GLN A 469 -12.79 7.65 -11.91
CA GLN A 469 -13.90 6.76 -12.21
C GLN A 469 -14.46 6.22 -10.90
N VAL A 470 -15.77 6.33 -10.73
CA VAL A 470 -16.47 5.97 -9.49
C VAL A 470 -17.70 5.14 -9.83
N PHE A 471 -17.92 4.07 -9.09
CA PHE A 471 -19.04 3.15 -9.31
C PHE A 471 -20.04 3.20 -8.16
N GLU A 472 -21.32 3.10 -8.47
CA GLU A 472 -22.39 3.06 -7.48
C GLU A 472 -22.16 1.97 -6.43
N GLY A 473 -22.22 2.38 -5.15
CA GLY A 473 -22.00 1.52 -3.98
C GLY A 473 -20.52 1.27 -3.64
N ARG A 474 -19.60 1.94 -4.35
CA ARG A 474 -18.15 1.94 -4.12
C ARG A 474 -17.56 3.35 -4.16
N GLU A 475 -18.41 4.34 -3.93
CA GLU A 475 -17.97 5.73 -3.92
C GLU A 475 -17.05 5.97 -2.72
N PRO A 476 -15.91 6.69 -2.93
CA PRO A 476 -15.07 7.15 -1.84
C PRO A 476 -15.75 8.26 -1.03
N ASP A 477 -15.35 8.44 0.22
CA ASP A 477 -15.91 9.47 1.10
C ASP A 477 -15.80 10.87 0.50
N LEU A 478 -14.68 11.12 -0.20
CA LEU A 478 -14.45 12.39 -0.89
C LEU A 478 -15.52 12.71 -1.95
N PHE A 479 -16.02 11.70 -2.65
CA PHE A 479 -17.11 11.87 -3.64
C PHE A 479 -18.39 12.42 -2.99
N PHE A 480 -18.74 11.91 -1.81
CA PHE A 480 -19.95 12.40 -1.11
C PHE A 480 -19.77 13.81 -0.54
N THR A 481 -18.55 14.17 -0.15
CA THR A 481 -18.25 15.50 0.41
C THR A 481 -18.59 16.64 -0.55
N VAL A 482 -18.44 16.44 -1.88
CA VAL A 482 -18.71 17.48 -2.88
C VAL A 482 -20.20 17.78 -3.05
N PHE A 483 -21.11 16.86 -2.66
CA PHE A 483 -22.54 17.04 -2.82
C PHE A 483 -23.26 17.68 -1.63
N LYS A 484 -22.67 17.64 -0.44
CA LYS A 484 -23.29 17.97 0.87
C LYS A 484 -24.46 17.05 1.24
N SER A 485 -25.38 16.79 0.30
CA SER A 485 -26.46 15.80 0.38
C SER A 485 -26.65 15.18 -1.00
N LEU A 486 -26.78 13.86 -1.07
CA LEU A 486 -26.94 13.11 -2.32
C LEU A 486 -28.05 12.09 -2.19
N ILE A 487 -28.91 11.98 -3.21
CA ILE A 487 -29.87 10.88 -3.33
C ILE A 487 -29.55 10.05 -4.56
N ILE A 488 -29.47 8.74 -4.36
CA ILE A 488 -29.31 7.76 -5.43
C ILE A 488 -30.64 7.01 -5.60
N PHE A 489 -31.27 7.20 -6.74
CA PHE A 489 -32.53 6.57 -7.11
C PHE A 489 -32.30 5.29 -7.93
N LYS A 490 -33.22 4.35 -7.82
CA LYS A 490 -33.32 3.24 -8.76
C LYS A 490 -33.88 3.73 -10.12
N GLY A 491 -33.65 2.92 -11.16
CA GLY A 491 -34.10 3.28 -12.52
C GLY A 491 -33.13 4.21 -13.24
N GLY A 492 -33.59 4.85 -14.32
CA GLY A 492 -32.77 5.75 -15.12
C GLY A 492 -33.61 6.79 -15.87
N MET A 493 -32.99 7.97 -16.07
CA MET A 493 -33.62 9.08 -16.79
C MET A 493 -33.21 9.12 -18.27
N GLY A 494 -32.02 8.55 -18.59
CA GLY A 494 -31.45 8.56 -19.94
C GLY A 494 -32.29 7.82 -20.98
N THR A 495 -32.31 8.31 -22.22
CA THR A 495 -33.06 7.70 -23.33
C THR A 495 -32.42 6.37 -23.75
N ALA A 496 -31.12 6.25 -23.68
CA ALA A 496 -30.38 5.03 -23.98
C ALA A 496 -30.73 3.90 -22.99
N TYR A 497 -30.74 4.21 -21.69
CA TYR A 497 -31.17 3.29 -20.65
C TYR A 497 -32.63 2.83 -20.88
N LYS A 498 -33.56 3.76 -21.09
CA LYS A 498 -34.98 3.44 -21.33
C LYS A 498 -35.20 2.56 -22.58
N LYS A 499 -34.45 2.80 -23.67
CA LYS A 499 -34.44 1.92 -24.85
C LYS A 499 -33.92 0.53 -24.50
N SER A 500 -32.84 0.43 -23.79
CA SER A 500 -32.24 -0.86 -23.36
C SER A 500 -33.23 -1.69 -22.52
N MET A 501 -33.92 -1.06 -21.57
CA MET A 501 -34.93 -1.72 -20.74
C MET A 501 -36.16 -2.17 -21.55
N SER A 502 -36.59 -1.37 -22.51
CA SER A 502 -37.71 -1.72 -23.44
C SER A 502 -37.37 -2.95 -24.26
N HIS A 503 -36.13 -3.08 -24.77
CA HIS A 503 -35.66 -4.26 -25.54
C HIS A 503 -35.62 -5.52 -24.67
N LYS A 504 -35.29 -5.40 -23.41
CA LYS A 504 -35.27 -6.52 -22.44
C LYS A 504 -36.64 -6.92 -21.93
N ARG A 505 -37.70 -6.24 -22.37
CA ARG A 505 -39.11 -6.41 -21.91
C ARG A 505 -39.26 -6.33 -20.38
N VAL A 506 -38.35 -5.66 -19.71
CA VAL A 506 -38.43 -5.40 -18.28
C VAL A 506 -39.12 -4.06 -18.08
N LYS A 507 -40.27 -4.08 -17.39
CA LYS A 507 -40.96 -2.83 -16.99
C LYS A 507 -40.09 -2.19 -15.89
N ASP A 508 -39.59 -0.98 -16.16
CA ASP A 508 -38.92 -0.17 -15.14
C ASP A 508 -39.99 0.39 -14.20
N GLU A 509 -40.39 -0.47 -13.24
CA GLU A 509 -41.45 -0.11 -12.29
C GLU A 509 -40.95 0.85 -11.21
N ASP A 510 -39.64 1.05 -11.11
CA ASP A 510 -38.99 1.83 -10.06
C ASP A 510 -39.17 3.37 -10.28
N CYS A 511 -39.52 3.82 -11.48
CA CYS A 511 -39.74 5.24 -11.81
C CYS A 511 -41.17 5.75 -11.64
N LYS A 512 -42.13 4.95 -11.15
CA LYS A 512 -43.50 5.38 -10.94
C LYS A 512 -43.62 6.16 -9.63
N LYS A 513 -44.06 7.41 -9.70
CA LYS A 513 -44.28 8.31 -8.56
C LYS A 513 -45.32 7.82 -7.53
N ASP A 514 -46.09 6.79 -7.85
CA ASP A 514 -47.19 6.31 -7.02
C ASP A 514 -46.86 5.06 -6.18
N LYS A 515 -45.60 4.59 -6.21
CA LYS A 515 -45.16 3.46 -5.38
C LYS A 515 -44.36 3.96 -4.18
N ALA A 516 -44.51 3.26 -3.05
CA ALA A 516 -43.70 3.50 -1.87
C ALA A 516 -42.19 3.33 -2.17
N ALA A 517 -41.39 4.27 -1.69
CA ALA A 517 -39.92 4.26 -1.86
C ALA A 517 -39.23 4.18 -0.51
N LEU A 518 -38.34 3.20 -0.37
CA LEU A 518 -37.52 3.02 0.83
C LEU A 518 -36.09 3.51 0.57
N PHE A 519 -35.60 4.43 1.41
CA PHE A 519 -34.28 5.00 1.31
C PHE A 519 -33.45 4.61 2.56
N ARG A 520 -32.29 4.05 2.36
CA ARG A 520 -31.31 3.87 3.40
C ARG A 520 -30.49 5.15 3.54
N VAL A 521 -30.44 5.71 4.75
CA VAL A 521 -29.68 6.92 5.07
C VAL A 521 -28.35 6.54 5.69
N GLN A 522 -27.27 7.15 5.24
CA GLN A 522 -25.92 6.94 5.73
C GLN A 522 -25.05 8.19 5.50
N GLY A 523 -23.88 8.25 6.15
CA GLY A 523 -22.89 9.32 5.98
C GLY A 523 -21.76 9.16 6.98
N SER A 524 -20.68 9.92 6.79
CA SER A 524 -19.53 9.98 7.70
C SER A 524 -19.46 11.30 8.48
N GLY A 525 -20.46 12.18 8.34
CA GLY A 525 -20.56 13.48 9.02
C GLY A 525 -21.56 14.42 8.34
N ASN A 526 -21.74 15.60 8.91
CA ASN A 526 -22.77 16.57 8.47
C ASN A 526 -22.62 17.05 7.01
N HIS A 527 -21.49 16.79 6.36
CA HIS A 527 -21.23 17.19 4.97
C HIS A 527 -21.25 16.01 3.98
N THR A 528 -21.68 14.81 4.41
CA THR A 528 -21.63 13.60 3.59
C THR A 528 -22.91 12.79 3.66
N VAL A 529 -24.05 13.47 3.87
CA VAL A 529 -25.34 12.78 4.02
C VAL A 529 -25.81 12.23 2.68
N GLN A 530 -26.18 10.96 2.65
CA GLN A 530 -26.67 10.29 1.45
C GLN A 530 -27.90 9.42 1.76
N ALA A 531 -28.84 9.39 0.81
CA ALA A 531 -29.98 8.49 0.81
C ALA A 531 -29.93 7.61 -0.44
N ILE A 532 -29.91 6.31 -0.25
CA ILE A 532 -29.83 5.33 -1.34
C ILE A 532 -31.15 4.57 -1.39
N GLN A 533 -31.87 4.66 -2.49
CA GLN A 533 -33.11 3.91 -2.69
C GLN A 533 -32.80 2.41 -2.75
N VAL A 534 -33.43 1.65 -1.86
CA VAL A 534 -33.38 0.20 -1.79
C VAL A 534 -34.72 -0.43 -2.17
N ASP A 535 -34.81 -1.76 -2.24
CA ASP A 535 -36.12 -2.40 -2.47
C ASP A 535 -37.04 -2.12 -1.31
N SER A 536 -38.30 -1.76 -1.61
CA SER A 536 -39.32 -1.46 -0.61
C SER A 536 -39.90 -2.75 -0.04
N VAL A 537 -39.04 -3.54 0.60
CA VAL A 537 -39.34 -4.82 1.26
C VAL A 537 -38.68 -4.87 2.63
N SER A 538 -39.30 -5.58 3.55
CA SER A 538 -38.81 -5.69 4.93
C SER A 538 -37.42 -6.28 5.05
N THR A 539 -37.00 -7.17 4.13
CA THR A 539 -35.63 -7.74 4.08
C THR A 539 -34.53 -6.72 3.74
N SER A 540 -34.89 -5.53 3.25
CA SER A 540 -33.95 -4.45 3.00
C SER A 540 -33.55 -3.67 4.24
N LEU A 541 -34.24 -3.86 5.36
CA LEU A 541 -33.92 -3.22 6.64
C LEU A 541 -32.68 -3.88 7.27
N ASN A 542 -31.99 -3.13 8.14
CA ASN A 542 -30.90 -3.62 8.97
C ASN A 542 -30.87 -2.86 10.29
N SER A 543 -30.79 -3.59 11.42
CA SER A 543 -30.82 -2.99 12.76
C SER A 543 -29.72 -2.00 13.06
N SER A 544 -28.62 -1.98 12.26
CA SER A 544 -27.53 -1.01 12.42
C SER A 544 -27.67 0.25 11.57
N GLN A 545 -28.79 0.45 10.88
CA GLN A 545 -28.98 1.54 9.92
C GLN A 545 -30.28 2.30 10.14
N CYS A 546 -30.39 3.47 9.48
CA CYS A 546 -31.59 4.31 9.48
C CYS A 546 -32.20 4.38 8.08
N TYR A 547 -33.53 4.49 8.01
CA TYR A 547 -34.30 4.50 6.75
C TYR A 547 -35.38 5.57 6.73
N ILE A 548 -35.65 6.07 5.52
CA ILE A 548 -36.82 6.89 5.21
C ILE A 548 -37.70 6.08 4.27
N LEU A 549 -38.93 5.78 4.68
CA LEU A 549 -39.96 5.19 3.84
C LEU A 549 -40.94 6.27 3.42
N GLN A 550 -41.04 6.51 2.12
CA GLN A 550 -42.00 7.44 1.52
C GLN A 550 -43.20 6.65 0.96
N ASP A 551 -44.38 7.00 1.36
CA ASP A 551 -45.63 6.51 0.79
C ASP A 551 -46.53 7.68 0.39
N GLY A 552 -46.49 8.08 -0.88
CA GLY A 552 -47.09 9.30 -1.37
C GLY A 552 -46.55 10.55 -0.67
N ASP A 553 -47.46 11.22 0.10
CA ASP A 553 -47.08 12.43 0.87
C ASP A 553 -46.69 12.12 2.33
N LEU A 554 -46.78 10.88 2.76
CA LEU A 554 -46.44 10.45 4.11
C LEU A 554 -45.01 9.93 4.17
N PHE A 555 -44.26 10.36 5.18
CA PHE A 555 -42.88 9.90 5.44
C PHE A 555 -42.82 9.19 6.77
N PHE A 556 -42.15 8.03 6.80
CA PHE A 556 -41.80 7.31 8.00
C PHE A 556 -40.28 7.34 8.13
N THR A 557 -39.76 7.71 9.30
CA THR A 557 -38.35 7.53 9.64
C THR A 557 -38.25 6.30 10.52
N TRP A 558 -37.39 5.34 10.12
CA TRP A 558 -37.16 4.12 10.89
C TRP A 558 -35.73 4.06 11.38
N THR A 559 -35.55 3.84 12.68
CA THR A 559 -34.23 3.75 13.34
C THR A 559 -34.00 2.36 13.89
N GLY A 560 -32.94 1.68 13.46
CA GLY A 560 -32.56 0.38 13.97
C GLY A 560 -31.93 0.47 15.37
N ASN A 561 -32.11 -0.58 16.18
CA ASN A 561 -31.66 -0.61 17.58
C ASN A 561 -30.12 -0.58 17.78
N LEU A 562 -29.36 -0.87 16.72
CA LEU A 562 -27.89 -0.84 16.71
C LEU A 562 -27.33 0.41 16.02
N SER A 563 -28.19 1.34 15.54
CA SER A 563 -27.78 2.60 14.96
C SER A 563 -27.26 3.57 16.03
N SER A 564 -26.32 4.44 15.63
CA SER A 564 -25.72 5.42 16.51
C SER A 564 -26.51 6.73 16.56
N ARG A 565 -26.22 7.60 17.52
CA ARG A 565 -26.81 8.95 17.59
C ARG A 565 -26.47 9.78 16.36
N SER A 566 -25.26 9.67 15.84
CA SER A 566 -24.86 10.33 14.60
C SER A 566 -25.66 9.88 13.40
N ASP A 567 -26.07 8.60 13.32
CA ASP A 567 -26.95 8.10 12.24
C ASP A 567 -28.35 8.73 12.34
N HIS A 568 -28.85 9.01 13.56
CA HIS A 568 -30.13 9.70 13.75
C HIS A 568 -30.05 11.16 13.30
N ASP A 569 -28.96 11.87 13.64
CA ASP A 569 -28.74 13.26 13.21
C ASP A 569 -28.71 13.35 11.66
N LEU A 570 -28.06 12.38 10.99
CA LEU A 570 -28.05 12.28 9.53
C LEU A 570 -29.44 12.00 8.94
N LEU A 571 -30.24 11.16 9.62
CA LEU A 571 -31.60 10.86 9.21
C LEU A 571 -32.46 12.12 9.24
N ASP A 572 -32.40 12.91 10.31
CA ASP A 572 -33.15 14.15 10.48
C ASP A 572 -32.74 15.18 9.41
N MET A 573 -31.43 15.35 9.18
CA MET A 573 -30.92 16.23 8.12
C MET A 573 -31.44 15.84 6.72
N MET A 574 -31.43 14.53 6.40
CA MET A 574 -31.93 14.06 5.11
C MET A 574 -33.43 14.22 4.97
N LEU A 575 -34.16 14.02 6.04
CA LEU A 575 -35.62 14.23 6.05
C LEU A 575 -35.97 15.71 5.81
N ASP A 576 -35.28 16.64 6.49
CA ASP A 576 -35.49 18.09 6.30
C ASP A 576 -35.21 18.50 4.84
N TRP A 577 -34.19 17.87 4.22
CA TRP A 577 -33.90 18.15 2.82
C TRP A 577 -34.91 17.54 1.85
N LEU A 578 -35.41 16.32 2.11
CA LEU A 578 -36.40 15.63 1.27
C LEU A 578 -37.80 16.24 1.38
N SER A 579 -38.16 16.69 2.57
CA SER A 579 -39.54 17.08 2.87
C SER A 579 -39.64 18.16 3.96
N PRO A 580 -39.22 19.42 3.67
CA PRO A 580 -39.12 20.47 4.67
C PRO A 580 -40.48 20.91 5.27
N LEU A 581 -41.60 20.50 4.70
CA LEU A 581 -42.95 20.94 5.12
C LEU A 581 -43.95 19.79 5.35
N LYS A 582 -43.51 18.52 5.22
CA LYS A 582 -44.43 17.38 5.31
C LYS A 582 -44.37 16.70 6.69
N GLN A 583 -45.48 16.10 7.10
CA GLN A 583 -45.55 15.33 8.33
C GLN A 583 -44.73 14.02 8.22
N SER A 584 -43.88 13.77 9.18
CA SER A 584 -43.16 12.51 9.32
C SER A 584 -43.59 11.76 10.59
N ILE A 585 -43.58 10.43 10.51
CA ILE A 585 -43.85 9.53 11.64
C ILE A 585 -42.52 8.84 11.99
N SER A 586 -42.00 9.13 13.19
CA SER A 586 -40.79 8.46 13.69
C SER A 586 -41.12 7.11 14.27
N ILE A 587 -40.41 6.08 13.83
CA ILE A 587 -40.60 4.68 14.24
C ILE A 587 -39.24 4.14 14.68
N ARG A 588 -39.19 3.53 15.87
CA ARG A 588 -38.03 2.79 16.34
C ARG A 588 -38.25 1.30 16.07
N GLU A 589 -37.18 0.57 15.75
CA GLU A 589 -37.20 -0.88 15.58
C GLU A 589 -37.90 -1.57 16.77
N GLY A 590 -38.92 -2.40 16.47
CA GLY A 590 -39.77 -3.09 17.43
C GLY A 590 -41.05 -2.34 17.81
N SER A 591 -41.27 -1.08 17.31
CA SER A 591 -42.49 -0.29 17.54
C SER A 591 -43.25 0.03 16.25
N GLU A 592 -43.01 -0.73 15.19
CA GLU A 592 -43.61 -0.53 13.88
C GLU A 592 -45.09 -0.88 13.89
N SER A 593 -45.88 -0.06 13.17
CA SER A 593 -47.30 -0.33 12.97
C SER A 593 -47.55 -1.37 11.88
N ASP A 594 -48.74 -2.01 11.89
CA ASP A 594 -49.15 -2.90 10.80
C ASP A 594 -49.18 -2.20 9.45
N HIS A 595 -49.48 -0.90 9.41
CA HIS A 595 -49.45 -0.11 8.18
C HIS A 595 -48.04 -0.02 7.60
N PHE A 596 -47.00 0.23 8.42
CA PHE A 596 -45.64 0.26 7.99
C PHE A 596 -45.19 -1.09 7.36
N TRP A 597 -45.55 -2.20 8.02
CA TRP A 597 -45.22 -3.52 7.49
C TRP A 597 -45.97 -3.86 6.21
N ASN A 598 -47.24 -3.44 6.10
CA ASN A 598 -48.04 -3.66 4.89
C ASN A 598 -47.44 -2.95 3.67
N ILE A 599 -46.85 -1.75 3.84
CA ILE A 599 -46.17 -1.02 2.76
C ILE A 599 -44.92 -1.82 2.30
N LEU A 600 -44.21 -2.47 3.22
CA LEU A 600 -43.03 -3.28 2.93
C LEU A 600 -43.36 -4.74 2.54
N GLY A 601 -44.60 -5.06 2.26
CA GLY A 601 -45.03 -6.41 1.84
C GLY A 601 -45.11 -7.46 2.95
N GLY A 602 -45.18 -7.01 4.21
CA GLY A 602 -45.23 -7.86 5.40
C GLY A 602 -43.93 -7.89 6.21
N LYS A 603 -44.03 -8.30 7.46
CA LYS A 603 -42.88 -8.42 8.35
C LYS A 603 -42.08 -9.68 8.03
N SER A 604 -40.74 -9.57 7.86
CA SER A 604 -39.83 -10.68 7.69
C SER A 604 -38.52 -10.46 8.49
N GLU A 605 -37.69 -11.46 8.58
CA GLU A 605 -36.39 -11.31 9.22
C GLU A 605 -35.46 -10.48 8.32
N TYR A 606 -34.64 -9.63 8.96
CA TYR A 606 -33.65 -8.76 8.32
C TYR A 606 -32.34 -8.79 9.09
N PRO A 607 -31.19 -8.42 8.45
CA PRO A 607 -29.87 -8.42 9.07
C PRO A 607 -29.78 -7.57 10.33
N ARG A 608 -29.07 -8.09 11.35
CA ARG A 608 -28.82 -7.41 12.62
C ARG A 608 -27.31 -7.17 12.84
N GLU A 609 -26.54 -7.13 11.78
CA GLU A 609 -25.09 -7.01 11.85
C GLU A 609 -24.63 -5.61 11.47
N LYS A 610 -23.61 -5.12 12.19
CA LYS A 610 -22.94 -3.87 11.85
C LYS A 610 -21.98 -4.13 10.69
N HIS A 611 -22.25 -3.58 9.52
CA HIS A 611 -21.30 -3.59 8.41
C HIS A 611 -20.11 -2.71 8.76
N ASN A 612 -19.00 -3.31 9.17
CA ASN A 612 -17.72 -2.59 9.30
C ASN A 612 -17.18 -2.31 7.90
N ARG A 613 -17.31 -1.09 7.43
CA ARG A 613 -16.54 -0.55 6.30
C ARG A 613 -15.13 -0.23 6.80
N GLY A 614 -14.30 -1.22 7.03
CA GLY A 614 -12.92 -1.00 7.46
C GLY A 614 -11.96 -1.52 6.41
N CYS A 615 -11.25 -0.64 5.70
CA CYS A 615 -9.98 -1.01 5.13
C CYS A 615 -9.03 -1.29 6.31
N THR A 616 -8.51 -2.49 6.39
CA THR A 616 -7.71 -2.95 7.53
C THR A 616 -6.23 -2.70 7.34
N GLU A 617 -5.80 -2.34 6.14
CA GLU A 617 -4.40 -2.15 5.77
C GLU A 617 -4.10 -0.70 5.40
N GLY A 618 -2.84 -0.31 5.56
CA GLY A 618 -2.35 1.02 5.18
C GLY A 618 -2.23 1.17 3.66
N PRO A 619 -1.85 2.35 3.15
CA PRO A 619 -1.62 2.56 1.74
C PRO A 619 -0.37 1.80 1.25
N HIS A 620 -0.44 1.25 0.03
CA HIS A 620 0.62 0.52 -0.63
C HIS A 620 0.97 1.21 -1.96
N LEU A 621 2.24 1.52 -2.18
CA LEU A 621 2.72 2.13 -3.43
C LEU A 621 3.38 1.07 -4.32
N PHE A 622 3.05 1.07 -5.62
CA PHE A 622 3.59 0.11 -6.59
C PHE A 622 4.18 0.80 -7.81
N THR A 623 5.31 0.30 -8.29
CA THR A 623 5.78 0.58 -9.65
C THR A 623 4.98 -0.24 -10.66
N CYS A 624 4.86 0.26 -11.89
CA CYS A 624 4.10 -0.39 -12.95
C CYS A 624 5.00 -0.72 -14.13
N VAL A 625 5.32 -1.99 -14.32
CA VAL A 625 6.10 -2.47 -15.46
C VAL A 625 5.26 -3.39 -16.31
N PHE A 626 5.13 -3.05 -17.62
CA PHE A 626 4.54 -3.92 -18.62
C PHE A 626 5.64 -4.67 -19.36
N LYS A 627 5.69 -5.99 -19.21
CA LYS A 627 6.54 -6.87 -20.02
C LYS A 627 5.69 -7.99 -20.59
N GLU A 628 5.80 -8.20 -21.92
CA GLU A 628 5.19 -9.33 -22.64
C GLU A 628 3.67 -9.47 -22.43
N GLY A 629 2.95 -8.34 -22.34
CA GLY A 629 1.49 -8.33 -22.16
C GLY A 629 1.02 -8.64 -20.74
N SER A 630 1.93 -8.89 -19.78
CA SER A 630 1.59 -9.08 -18.38
C SER A 630 1.97 -7.85 -17.55
N TYR A 631 1.10 -7.50 -16.60
CA TYR A 631 1.36 -6.49 -15.58
C TYR A 631 2.27 -7.08 -14.50
N LYS A 632 3.36 -6.39 -14.19
CA LYS A 632 4.21 -6.69 -13.04
C LYS A 632 4.32 -5.44 -12.19
N GLY A 633 3.68 -5.46 -11.02
CA GLY A 633 3.84 -4.43 -10.00
C GLY A 633 4.90 -4.87 -8.98
N LYS A 634 5.78 -3.94 -8.62
CA LYS A 634 6.71 -4.12 -7.51
C LYS A 634 6.34 -3.12 -6.42
N GLU A 635 6.14 -3.59 -5.19
CA GLU A 635 5.80 -2.74 -4.06
C GLU A 635 7.01 -1.91 -3.63
N ILE A 636 6.76 -0.62 -3.35
CA ILE A 636 7.71 0.31 -2.75
C ILE A 636 7.34 0.46 -1.28
N PHE A 637 8.13 -0.14 -0.40
CA PHE A 637 7.90 -0.09 1.05
C PHE A 637 8.36 1.23 1.65
N ASN A 638 7.67 1.71 2.70
CA ASN A 638 7.99 2.96 3.41
C ASN A 638 8.24 4.14 2.46
N PHE A 639 7.37 4.25 1.47
CA PHE A 639 7.47 5.25 0.41
C PHE A 639 7.38 6.68 0.93
N THR A 640 8.00 7.59 0.19
CA THR A 640 8.02 9.03 0.44
C THR A 640 7.77 9.78 -0.86
N GLN A 641 7.65 11.09 -0.82
CA GLN A 641 7.52 11.93 -2.03
C GLN A 641 8.68 11.70 -3.03
N ASP A 642 9.88 11.37 -2.55
CA ASP A 642 11.05 11.15 -3.39
C ASP A 642 10.99 9.86 -4.23
N ASP A 643 10.01 9.01 -3.96
CA ASP A 643 9.73 7.80 -4.74
C ASP A 643 8.80 8.08 -5.94
N LEU A 644 8.20 9.29 -6.01
CA LEU A 644 7.42 9.76 -7.15
C LEU A 644 8.37 10.34 -8.20
N THR A 645 8.83 9.49 -9.12
CA THR A 645 9.82 9.86 -10.14
C THR A 645 9.16 10.24 -11.46
N THR A 646 9.66 11.30 -12.09
CA THR A 646 9.02 11.92 -13.26
C THR A 646 8.92 10.98 -14.49
N GLU A 647 9.75 9.95 -14.55
CA GLU A 647 9.76 8.94 -15.62
C GLU A 647 8.74 7.82 -15.43
N ASP A 648 8.15 7.71 -14.22
CA ASP A 648 7.34 6.55 -13.85
C ASP A 648 5.84 6.84 -13.84
N ALA A 649 5.08 5.77 -13.95
CA ALA A 649 3.69 5.72 -13.52
C ALA A 649 3.58 4.79 -12.32
N LEU A 650 2.98 5.27 -11.23
CA LEU A 650 2.89 4.59 -9.96
C LEU A 650 1.43 4.38 -9.57
N ILE A 651 1.16 3.34 -8.82
CA ILE A 651 -0.16 3.09 -8.24
C ILE A 651 -0.08 3.12 -6.72
N LEU A 652 -0.89 3.99 -6.11
CA LEU A 652 -1.12 4.01 -4.67
C LEU A 652 -2.47 3.33 -4.39
N ASP A 653 -2.43 2.16 -3.78
CA ASP A 653 -3.62 1.42 -3.33
C ASP A 653 -3.94 1.79 -1.88
N CYS A 654 -5.09 2.41 -1.67
CA CYS A 654 -5.61 2.78 -0.35
C CYS A 654 -6.78 1.88 0.10
N GLY A 655 -6.99 0.76 -0.56
CA GLY A 655 -8.05 -0.21 -0.24
C GLY A 655 -9.38 0.10 -0.87
N ASN A 656 -10.03 1.19 -0.49
CA ASN A 656 -11.32 1.61 -1.05
C ASN A 656 -11.18 2.45 -2.33
N GLU A 657 -9.99 2.93 -2.60
CA GLU A 657 -9.66 3.78 -3.74
C GLU A 657 -8.23 3.53 -4.20
N VAL A 658 -7.99 3.73 -5.49
CA VAL A 658 -6.69 3.55 -6.13
C VAL A 658 -6.32 4.85 -6.85
N TYR A 659 -5.09 5.30 -6.67
CA TYR A 659 -4.55 6.47 -7.35
C TYR A 659 -3.50 6.02 -8.36
N VAL A 660 -3.68 6.41 -9.62
CA VAL A 660 -2.69 6.27 -10.68
C VAL A 660 -1.98 7.62 -10.81
N TRP A 661 -0.76 7.69 -10.30
CA TRP A 661 0.08 8.88 -10.44
C TRP A 661 0.96 8.73 -11.69
N VAL A 662 0.99 9.77 -12.53
CA VAL A 662 1.69 9.76 -13.82
C VAL A 662 2.71 10.88 -13.84
N GLY A 663 3.99 10.52 -13.92
CA GLY A 663 5.10 11.46 -14.08
C GLY A 663 5.09 12.11 -15.47
N LEU A 664 5.66 13.30 -15.59
CA LEU A 664 5.66 14.09 -16.83
C LEU A 664 6.38 13.41 -18.00
N HIS A 665 7.33 12.52 -17.72
CA HIS A 665 8.10 11.77 -18.70
C HIS A 665 7.74 10.27 -18.74
N ALA A 666 6.68 9.89 -18.06
CA ALA A 666 6.20 8.52 -18.09
C ALA A 666 5.74 8.11 -19.49
N ASN A 667 5.82 6.82 -19.78
CA ASN A 667 5.40 6.27 -21.08
C ASN A 667 3.86 6.25 -21.29
N ILE A 668 3.09 6.84 -20.38
CA ILE A 668 1.64 6.97 -20.46
C ILE A 668 1.32 8.35 -21.03
N THR A 669 0.75 8.36 -22.25
CA THR A 669 0.51 9.59 -23.02
C THR A 669 -0.95 10.06 -22.99
N SER A 670 -1.87 9.25 -22.46
CA SER A 670 -3.29 9.62 -22.37
C SER A 670 -3.92 9.20 -21.04
N ASN A 671 -4.95 9.94 -20.65
CA ASN A 671 -5.75 9.64 -19.46
C ASN A 671 -6.45 8.27 -19.53
N GLU A 672 -6.84 7.84 -20.74
CA GLU A 672 -7.42 6.51 -20.97
C GLU A 672 -6.43 5.40 -20.65
N GLN A 673 -5.15 5.55 -21.06
CA GLN A 673 -4.09 4.60 -20.72
C GLN A 673 -3.85 4.55 -19.21
N ALA A 674 -3.94 5.68 -18.50
CA ALA A 674 -3.80 5.71 -17.05
C ALA A 674 -4.96 4.97 -16.35
N PHE A 675 -6.20 5.15 -16.80
CA PHE A 675 -7.34 4.37 -16.27
C PHE A 675 -7.23 2.88 -16.59
N ASP A 676 -6.75 2.53 -17.80
CA ASP A 676 -6.51 1.12 -18.19
C ASP A 676 -5.42 0.48 -17.30
N LEU A 677 -4.40 1.27 -16.92
CA LEU A 677 -3.39 0.83 -15.96
C LEU A 677 -4.00 0.50 -14.59
N GLY A 678 -4.83 1.40 -14.04
CA GLY A 678 -5.53 1.17 -12.77
C GLY A 678 -6.43 -0.07 -12.83
N LYS A 679 -7.12 -0.27 -13.96
CA LYS A 679 -7.95 -1.45 -14.18
C LYS A 679 -7.12 -2.75 -14.19
N LYS A 680 -5.99 -2.78 -14.91
CA LYS A 680 -5.08 -3.94 -14.94
C LYS A 680 -4.47 -4.24 -13.57
N PHE A 681 -4.20 -3.20 -12.77
CA PHE A 681 -3.77 -3.39 -11.39
C PHE A 681 -4.85 -4.09 -10.56
N LEU A 682 -6.10 -3.64 -10.64
CA LEU A 682 -7.21 -4.28 -9.94
C LEU A 682 -7.45 -5.73 -10.42
N GLU A 683 -7.30 -5.99 -11.74
CA GLU A 683 -7.39 -7.35 -12.31
C GLU A 683 -6.28 -8.28 -11.78
N ALA A 684 -5.08 -7.73 -11.56
CA ALA A 684 -3.95 -8.51 -11.09
C ALA A 684 -4.05 -8.91 -9.61
N ASP A 685 -4.83 -8.16 -8.80
CA ASP A 685 -5.06 -8.38 -7.36
C ASP A 685 -3.77 -8.83 -6.61
N ILE A 686 -2.69 -8.03 -6.74
CA ILE A 686 -1.34 -8.40 -6.29
C ILE A 686 -1.30 -8.74 -4.80
N LEU A 687 -2.11 -8.06 -3.98
CA LEU A 687 -2.20 -8.30 -2.53
C LEU A 687 -3.16 -9.44 -2.18
N LEU A 688 -3.82 -10.06 -3.16
CA LEU A 688 -4.82 -11.13 -2.99
C LEU A 688 -5.92 -10.80 -1.98
N GLU A 689 -6.35 -9.56 -1.96
CA GLU A 689 -7.38 -9.07 -1.04
C GLU A 689 -8.78 -9.11 -1.65
N GLY A 690 -8.92 -9.63 -2.87
CA GLY A 690 -10.18 -9.71 -3.60
C GLY A 690 -10.72 -8.32 -3.96
N ARG A 691 -9.85 -7.42 -4.41
CA ARG A 691 -10.22 -6.06 -4.80
C ARG A 691 -11.31 -6.08 -5.87
N SER A 692 -12.31 -5.25 -5.69
CA SER A 692 -13.38 -5.13 -6.68
C SER A 692 -12.87 -4.38 -7.91
N MET A 693 -13.22 -4.87 -9.09
CA MET A 693 -13.00 -4.16 -10.35
C MET A 693 -13.71 -2.80 -10.43
N ASN A 694 -14.67 -2.58 -9.53
CA ASN A 694 -15.40 -1.32 -9.39
C ASN A 694 -14.83 -0.42 -8.28
N THR A 695 -13.58 -0.63 -7.85
CA THR A 695 -12.90 0.26 -6.92
C THR A 695 -12.68 1.62 -7.60
N ALA A 696 -12.91 2.70 -6.85
CA ALA A 696 -12.72 4.06 -7.36
C ALA A 696 -11.26 4.26 -7.79
N THR A 697 -11.06 4.75 -9.01
CA THR A 697 -9.74 4.95 -9.60
C THR A 697 -9.55 6.42 -9.96
N TYR A 698 -8.54 7.06 -9.35
CA TYR A 698 -8.13 8.43 -9.61
C TYR A 698 -6.93 8.46 -10.54
N VAL A 699 -6.86 9.46 -11.41
CA VAL A 699 -5.69 9.77 -12.23
C VAL A 699 -5.15 11.13 -11.82
N ILE A 700 -3.89 11.16 -11.41
CA ILE A 700 -3.18 12.35 -10.94
C ILE A 700 -1.90 12.50 -11.76
N THR A 701 -1.70 13.66 -12.35
CA THR A 701 -0.47 13.97 -13.08
C THR A 701 0.50 14.71 -12.18
N GLU A 702 1.80 14.49 -12.35
CA GLU A 702 2.87 15.19 -11.66
C GLU A 702 2.66 16.72 -11.72
N GLY A 703 2.82 17.37 -10.57
CA GLY A 703 2.57 18.80 -10.38
C GLY A 703 1.12 19.17 -10.10
N ASN A 704 0.19 18.22 -10.18
CA ASN A 704 -1.25 18.41 -9.93
C ASN A 704 -1.74 17.68 -8.68
N GLU A 705 -0.84 17.25 -7.79
CA GLU A 705 -1.17 16.45 -6.62
C GLU A 705 -2.08 17.24 -5.65
N PRO A 706 -3.31 16.74 -5.39
CA PRO A 706 -4.22 17.36 -4.44
C PRO A 706 -3.90 16.95 -3.00
N SER A 707 -4.43 17.70 -2.03
CA SER A 707 -4.20 17.46 -0.59
C SER A 707 -4.60 16.05 -0.16
N PHE A 708 -5.68 15.50 -0.71
CA PHE A 708 -6.16 14.16 -0.40
C PHE A 708 -5.28 13.02 -0.95
N PHE A 709 -4.34 13.33 -1.85
CA PHE A 709 -3.28 12.43 -2.28
C PHE A 709 -1.99 12.68 -1.49
N THR A 710 -1.59 13.95 -1.34
CA THR A 710 -0.33 14.30 -0.67
C THR A 710 -0.32 13.95 0.82
N CYS A 711 -1.49 13.79 1.46
CA CYS A 711 -1.62 13.38 2.85
C CYS A 711 -1.05 11.97 3.15
N PHE A 712 -0.88 11.13 2.13
CA PHE A 712 -0.26 9.81 2.26
C PHE A 712 1.27 9.86 2.31
N PHE A 713 1.85 11.03 2.04
CA PHE A 713 3.30 11.25 1.96
C PHE A 713 3.73 12.30 2.99
N SER A 714 5.00 12.25 3.41
CA SER A 714 5.62 13.39 4.08
C SER A 714 5.93 14.46 3.03
N TRP A 715 4.90 15.30 2.68
CA TRP A 715 4.95 16.17 1.52
C TRP A 715 5.72 17.46 1.77
N ASP A 716 6.76 17.70 0.95
CA ASP A 716 7.48 18.97 0.88
C ASP A 716 7.05 19.75 -0.36
N THR A 717 6.29 20.82 -0.15
CA THR A 717 5.83 21.70 -1.23
C THR A 717 6.97 22.42 -1.97
N ALA A 718 8.13 22.60 -1.36
CA ALA A 718 9.28 23.25 -2.00
C ALA A 718 9.89 22.33 -3.07
N LYS A 719 9.97 21.03 -2.83
CA LYS A 719 10.45 20.04 -3.80
C LYS A 719 9.56 19.98 -5.05
N ALA A 720 8.24 20.03 -4.87
CA ALA A 720 7.27 20.00 -5.97
C ALA A 720 7.43 21.20 -6.95
N TYR A 721 7.98 22.34 -6.49
CA TYR A 721 8.20 23.52 -7.34
C TYR A 721 9.54 23.53 -8.08
N VAL A 722 10.54 22.79 -7.61
CA VAL A 722 11.89 22.80 -8.22
C VAL A 722 11.85 22.13 -9.60
N CYS A 723 11.10 21.03 -9.75
CA CYS A 723 10.92 20.37 -11.05
C CYS A 723 10.27 21.29 -12.09
N ILE A 724 9.19 21.99 -11.72
CA ILE A 724 8.48 22.89 -12.63
C ILE A 724 9.34 24.10 -13.04
N CYS A 725 10.15 24.65 -12.12
CA CYS A 725 11.03 25.80 -12.43
C CYS A 725 12.23 25.43 -13.30
N MET A 726 12.76 24.22 -13.21
CA MET A 726 13.85 23.78 -14.10
C MET A 726 13.36 23.55 -15.53
N GLU A 727 12.18 22.98 -15.73
CA GLU A 727 11.62 22.81 -17.09
C GLU A 727 11.29 24.14 -17.75
N THR A 728 10.76 25.12 -17.02
CA THR A 728 10.49 26.46 -17.59
C THR A 728 11.79 27.16 -17.99
N ARG A 729 12.89 26.94 -17.30
CA ARG A 729 14.22 27.47 -17.68
C ARG A 729 14.82 26.72 -18.86
N LEU A 730 14.62 25.43 -19.01
CA LEU A 730 15.10 24.65 -20.14
C LEU A 730 14.32 24.94 -21.44
N ARG A 731 13.01 25.20 -21.35
CA ARG A 731 12.20 25.64 -22.52
C ARG A 731 12.40 27.11 -22.92
N GLY A 732 12.88 27.95 -22.01
CA GLY A 732 13.12 29.38 -22.27
C GLY A 732 14.42 29.71 -22.98
N ASN A 733 15.34 28.76 -23.17
CA ASN A 733 16.69 29.03 -23.74
C ASN A 733 16.87 28.60 -25.22
N TRP A 734 15.78 28.32 -25.95
CA TRP A 734 15.86 28.08 -27.40
C TRP A 734 15.14 29.15 -28.21
N HIS A 735 15.50 30.41 -27.99
CA HIS A 735 15.32 31.48 -28.94
C HIS A 735 16.55 32.38 -28.88
N PHE A 736 17.58 31.95 -29.63
CA PHE A 736 18.48 32.83 -30.37
C PHE A 736 19.25 31.97 -31.36
#